data_9aae0b72a68fb914b364fc4e3beb44fa
#
_entry.id   9aae0b72a68fb914b364fc4e3beb44fa
#
_cell.length_a   1.000
_cell.length_b   1.000
_cell.length_c   1.000
_cell.angle_alpha   90.00
_cell.angle_beta   90.00
_cell.angle_gamma   90.00
#
_symmetry.space_group_name_H-M   'P 1'
#
loop_
_entity.id
_entity.type
_entity.pdbx_description
1 polymer ?
#
loop_
_entity_poly.entity_id
_entity_poly.type
_entity_poly.pdbx_seq_one_letter_code
_entity_poly.pdbx_strand_id
1 'polypeptide(L)'
;MYTVSSAYREAIQLHRSQGVRNRSYAQIYIGQFDAAARGDANLSINDAGINMSVFGNVNTDEVQGAAYASWEQDFFRLDSVQAFLPDSSDDIKQQGYISSRLSGADGSFEDPVVLTVEYSALHRMSGITLLFDDISESYASSFRVDTFLSDELVESHEITNDTPKYQGVLTLDYHNKMVITFLETARPYQRLRLQQLLFGIGFIYDNDSIVDLTLKRSASPVSIELPSNKLTFTLYNEDGIFTPDSASSVSSFFSQDQESKLSIGYDVDGSGSIEWVGTGKFWMSEWTTDGIYAKFTAADIIERMSATTYRKGTYGSKTAQTMIEDVMSDYGYDNYDASNYELWNTYITNPLPIASHAECLQLLANYAMCTLETDETGMVIFRRRTDAVPAYVIPYSTDRFLLDASASDLTAYDDEIVEYVSWEQDGFALSGNMLFMPDDESSYENNGLVWDSFPTTSVSSSEAQNQYAPIPVIRVDFAANVSFGSVVLDFGENFIPTYVGLRGYRDDDGTYSTVYNKLWKMDAKHMVIIDNFDRVVWLYIYVVGSDKMQRARIQRAAFSWENGYEITAEDIFGNPKGTKLPSCRNVIVPLDNRTAETAEDIKTTTITAGTETWIEHGDMYQDVTATTSTSGATLDYISYAYATKVLASGVTGDVEVVLNGKKLTQGAEDKRTIAINTIGEDCEITNPLLSASSLKSGYLDWLAAHFARGIEWNAETLGYPELQPGDLIGYKGMQASIFDANITYKYSLKEQFTLRKEETV
;
A
#
# COMPACT_ATOMS: atom_id res chain seq x y z
N MET A 1 -4.55 -5.80 -5.62
CA MET A 1 -3.78 -5.99 -6.88
C MET A 1 -2.82 -4.82 -7.05
N TYR A 2 -1.58 -5.08 -7.47
CA TYR A 2 -0.60 -4.05 -7.80
C TYR A 2 -0.90 -3.43 -9.18
N THR A 3 -0.51 -2.18 -9.35
CA THR A 3 -0.75 -1.45 -10.60
C THR A 3 0.22 -1.92 -11.69
N VAL A 4 -0.29 -2.30 -12.84
CA VAL A 4 0.48 -2.66 -14.03
C VAL A 4 -0.11 -1.99 -15.27
N SER A 5 0.69 -1.81 -16.32
CA SER A 5 0.23 -1.22 -17.58
C SER A 5 -0.75 -2.15 -18.32
N SER A 6 -1.58 -1.58 -19.20
CA SER A 6 -2.43 -2.36 -20.09
C SER A 6 -1.59 -3.25 -21.01
N ALA A 7 -0.46 -2.76 -21.49
CA ALA A 7 0.48 -3.51 -22.31
C ALA A 7 1.05 -4.74 -21.57
N TYR A 8 1.33 -4.63 -20.29
CA TYR A 8 1.73 -5.77 -19.45
C TYR A 8 0.66 -6.85 -19.41
N ARG A 9 -0.60 -6.46 -19.15
CA ARG A 9 -1.74 -7.41 -19.11
C ARG A 9 -1.95 -8.11 -20.43
N GLU A 10 -1.97 -7.37 -21.53
CA GLU A 10 -2.12 -7.92 -22.87
C GLU A 10 -0.98 -8.88 -23.24
N ALA A 11 0.27 -8.48 -22.94
CA ALA A 11 1.43 -9.31 -23.21
C ALA A 11 1.39 -10.64 -22.46
N ILE A 12 1.02 -10.62 -21.17
CA ILE A 12 0.87 -11.86 -20.38
C ILE A 12 -0.22 -12.75 -20.97
N GLN A 13 -1.39 -12.21 -21.31
CA GLN A 13 -2.49 -12.98 -21.90
C GLN A 13 -2.15 -13.53 -23.28
N LEU A 14 -1.55 -12.71 -24.14
CA LEU A 14 -1.15 -13.10 -25.49
C LEU A 14 -0.10 -14.23 -25.47
N HIS A 15 0.92 -14.11 -24.63
CA HIS A 15 1.99 -15.10 -24.55
C HIS A 15 1.50 -16.44 -24.01
N ARG A 16 0.50 -16.45 -23.13
CA ARG A 16 -0.16 -17.66 -22.65
C ARG A 16 -0.92 -18.37 -23.77
N SER A 17 -1.74 -17.64 -24.51
CA SER A 17 -2.51 -18.19 -25.63
C SER A 17 -1.63 -18.77 -26.73
N GLN A 18 -0.41 -18.27 -26.91
CA GLN A 18 0.57 -18.70 -27.89
C GLN A 18 1.54 -19.77 -27.37
N GLY A 19 1.46 -20.15 -26.10
CA GLY A 19 2.37 -21.12 -25.48
C GLY A 19 3.83 -20.65 -25.41
N VAL A 20 4.07 -19.35 -25.51
CA VAL A 20 5.41 -18.76 -25.41
C VAL A 20 5.84 -18.78 -23.94
N ARG A 21 6.82 -19.61 -23.63
CA ARG A 21 7.39 -19.71 -22.28
C ARG A 21 8.39 -18.60 -22.04
N ASN A 22 8.24 -17.94 -20.92
CA ASN A 22 9.27 -17.30 -20.12
C ASN A 22 9.97 -16.07 -20.68
N ARG A 23 9.33 -14.95 -20.46
CA ARG A 23 9.96 -13.64 -20.42
C ARG A 23 9.87 -13.02 -19.01
N SER A 24 9.80 -13.87 -17.98
CA SER A 24 9.75 -13.41 -16.58
C SER A 24 11.14 -13.29 -16.01
N TYR A 25 11.35 -12.24 -15.28
CA TYR A 25 12.59 -11.90 -14.58
C TYR A 25 12.32 -11.75 -13.09
N ALA A 26 13.31 -11.99 -12.28
CA ALA A 26 13.26 -11.75 -10.85
C ALA A 26 14.43 -10.86 -10.43
N GLN A 27 14.16 -9.95 -9.51
CA GLN A 27 15.15 -9.06 -8.97
C GLN A 27 14.96 -8.96 -7.46
N ILE A 28 16.05 -9.17 -6.71
CA ILE A 28 16.04 -9.01 -5.27
C ILE A 28 16.97 -7.87 -4.91
N TYR A 29 16.42 -6.87 -4.26
CA TYR A 29 17.18 -5.80 -3.66
C TYR A 29 17.42 -6.14 -2.18
N ILE A 30 18.67 -5.99 -1.73
CA ILE A 30 19.05 -6.11 -0.33
C ILE A 30 19.71 -4.80 0.08
N GLY A 31 19.05 -4.06 0.99
CA GLY A 31 19.56 -2.80 1.53
C GLY A 31 20.39 -3.05 2.78
N GLN A 32 21.63 -2.59 2.77
CA GLN A 32 22.51 -2.53 3.94
C GLN A 32 22.51 -1.09 4.46
N PHE A 33 21.40 -0.64 5.02
CA PHE A 33 21.23 0.69 5.58
C PHE A 33 21.23 0.62 7.11
N ASP A 34 21.94 1.55 7.72
CA ASP A 34 21.91 1.75 9.17
C ASP A 34 20.74 2.67 9.54
N ALA A 35 19.60 2.09 9.91
CA ALA A 35 18.43 2.84 10.36
C ALA A 35 18.71 3.58 11.68
N ALA A 36 19.59 3.06 12.53
CA ALA A 36 19.98 3.72 13.76
C ALA A 36 20.83 4.96 13.49
N ALA A 37 21.77 4.88 12.52
CA ALA A 37 22.54 6.03 12.08
C ALA A 37 21.64 7.13 11.52
N ARG A 38 20.60 6.75 10.77
CA ARG A 38 19.65 7.69 10.23
C ARG A 38 18.86 8.43 11.31
N GLY A 39 18.33 7.71 12.29
CA GLY A 39 17.59 8.31 13.41
C GLY A 39 18.47 9.15 14.33
N ASP A 40 19.78 8.86 14.42
CA ASP A 40 20.76 9.59 15.23
C ASP A 40 21.41 10.77 14.49
N ALA A 41 21.29 10.82 13.14
CA ALA A 41 21.98 11.80 12.32
C ALA A 41 21.43 13.21 12.49
N ASN A 42 22.30 14.14 12.88
CA ASN A 42 22.06 15.58 12.84
C ASN A 42 22.81 16.18 11.64
N LEU A 43 22.05 16.59 10.61
CA LEU A 43 22.59 17.11 9.37
C LEU A 43 22.72 18.63 9.39
N SER A 44 23.84 19.14 8.89
CA SER A 44 24.08 20.57 8.65
C SER A 44 24.78 20.77 7.32
N ILE A 45 24.60 21.93 6.72
CA ILE A 45 25.20 22.28 5.42
C ILE A 45 25.70 23.73 5.46
N ASN A 46 26.82 23.99 4.80
CA ASN A 46 27.47 25.33 4.78
C ASN A 46 26.87 26.32 3.78
N ASP A 47 25.86 25.92 3.04
CA ASP A 47 25.17 26.72 2.03
C ASP A 47 23.64 26.67 2.27
N ALA A 48 23.00 27.82 2.38
CA ALA A 48 21.56 27.91 2.70
C ALA A 48 20.65 27.37 1.59
N GLY A 49 21.16 27.15 0.38
CA GLY A 49 20.38 26.77 -0.78
C GLY A 49 19.55 27.91 -1.35
N ILE A 50 18.83 27.64 -2.43
CA ILE A 50 17.84 28.56 -3.01
C ILE A 50 16.51 28.47 -2.27
N ASN A 51 15.57 29.38 -2.56
CA ASN A 51 14.27 29.45 -1.86
C ASN A 51 13.41 28.17 -1.95
N MET A 52 13.64 27.33 -2.95
CA MET A 52 12.94 26.04 -3.12
C MET A 52 13.66 24.88 -2.41
N SER A 53 14.86 25.11 -1.89
CA SER A 53 15.63 24.07 -1.21
C SER A 53 15.01 23.72 0.14
N VAL A 54 14.76 22.43 0.37
CA VAL A 54 14.26 21.90 1.65
C VAL A 54 15.28 20.89 2.18
N PHE A 55 16.33 21.41 2.80
CA PHE A 55 17.44 20.59 3.28
C PHE A 55 17.02 19.46 4.23
N GLY A 56 15.99 19.67 5.06
CA GLY A 56 15.46 18.64 5.97
C GLY A 56 14.96 17.37 5.27
N ASN A 57 14.58 17.48 3.99
CA ASN A 57 14.09 16.33 3.21
C ASN A 57 15.22 15.39 2.74
N VAL A 58 16.49 15.80 2.82
CA VAL A 58 17.63 14.96 2.43
C VAL A 58 17.76 13.70 3.31
N ASN A 59 17.28 13.76 4.54
CA ASN A 59 17.28 12.65 5.49
C ASN A 59 15.89 12.06 5.72
N THR A 60 15.11 11.80 4.66
CA THR A 60 13.79 11.20 4.72
C THR A 60 13.75 9.83 4.04
N ASP A 61 12.72 9.00 4.32
CA ASP A 61 12.58 7.67 3.71
C ASP A 61 12.21 7.73 2.24
N GLU A 62 11.59 8.81 1.79
CA GLU A 62 11.07 8.95 0.45
C GLU A 62 11.89 9.96 -0.36
N VAL A 63 12.28 9.55 -1.57
CA VAL A 63 12.80 10.48 -2.57
C VAL A 63 11.61 11.10 -3.28
N GLN A 64 11.31 12.33 -2.94
CA GLN A 64 10.31 13.09 -3.65
C GLN A 64 11.02 14.24 -4.37
N GLY A 65 11.33 14.06 -5.64
CA GLY A 65 11.91 15.07 -6.47
C GLY A 65 10.96 15.48 -7.58
N ALA A 66 10.35 16.65 -7.49
CA ALA A 66 9.86 17.32 -8.68
C ALA A 66 11.00 18.18 -9.23
N ALA A 67 11.35 18.01 -10.50
CA ALA A 67 12.35 18.87 -11.13
C ALA A 67 11.74 20.24 -11.43
N TYR A 68 12.15 21.26 -10.67
CA TYR A 68 11.80 22.65 -10.96
C TYR A 68 12.92 23.31 -11.74
N ALA A 69 12.55 24.09 -12.77
CA ALA A 69 13.48 24.94 -13.47
C ALA A 69 14.04 26.00 -12.52
N SER A 70 15.35 26.04 -12.35
CA SER A 70 16.07 27.15 -11.73
C SER A 70 16.93 27.85 -12.78
N TRP A 71 17.17 29.15 -12.60
CA TRP A 71 18.11 29.85 -13.45
C TRP A 71 19.54 29.41 -13.16
N GLU A 72 20.12 28.69 -14.10
CA GLU A 72 21.50 28.27 -14.06
C GLU A 72 22.20 28.85 -15.29
N GLN A 73 23.32 29.53 -15.08
CA GLN A 73 24.04 30.23 -16.13
C GLN A 73 24.40 29.27 -17.27
N ASP A 74 24.04 29.60 -18.52
CA ASP A 74 24.28 28.82 -19.73
C ASP A 74 23.58 27.43 -19.84
N PHE A 75 22.82 27.00 -18.86
CA PHE A 75 22.15 25.69 -18.83
C PHE A 75 20.67 25.75 -18.49
N PHE A 76 20.00 26.83 -18.86
CA PHE A 76 18.57 26.85 -18.78
C PHE A 76 17.97 26.04 -19.93
N ARG A 77 17.47 24.84 -19.65
CA ARG A 77 16.71 24.05 -20.61
C ARG A 77 15.24 24.11 -20.26
N LEU A 78 14.43 24.72 -21.11
CA LEU A 78 13.01 24.47 -21.20
C LEU A 78 12.86 23.14 -21.97
N ASP A 79 12.95 22.02 -21.30
CA ASP A 79 12.40 20.79 -21.81
C ASP A 79 10.99 20.61 -21.23
N SER A 80 10.17 19.85 -21.90
CA SER A 80 8.77 19.61 -21.50
C SER A 80 8.62 18.86 -20.16
N VAL A 81 9.72 18.55 -19.49
CA VAL A 81 9.80 17.81 -18.23
C VAL A 81 10.00 18.73 -17.03
N GLN A 82 10.46 19.97 -17.24
CA GLN A 82 10.70 20.92 -16.16
C GLN A 82 9.44 21.70 -15.82
N ALA A 83 8.93 21.53 -14.64
CA ALA A 83 7.86 22.34 -14.09
C ALA A 83 8.38 23.70 -13.64
N PHE A 84 7.58 24.75 -13.82
CA PHE A 84 7.83 26.03 -13.17
C PHE A 84 7.58 25.92 -11.67
N LEU A 85 7.97 26.97 -10.93
CA LEU A 85 7.73 27.06 -9.50
C LEU A 85 6.29 26.63 -9.13
N PRO A 86 6.10 25.79 -8.13
CA PRO A 86 4.78 25.37 -7.71
C PRO A 86 3.97 26.53 -7.14
N ASP A 87 2.67 26.53 -7.40
CA ASP A 87 1.75 27.52 -6.87
C ASP A 87 1.43 27.27 -5.38
N SER A 88 1.71 26.06 -4.85
CA SER A 88 1.42 25.67 -3.48
C SER A 88 2.67 25.37 -2.68
N SER A 89 2.61 25.66 -1.37
CA SER A 89 3.69 25.32 -0.43
C SER A 89 3.89 23.81 -0.24
N ASP A 90 2.90 22.99 -0.62
CA ASP A 90 2.97 21.55 -0.47
C ASP A 90 3.89 20.91 -1.50
N ASP A 91 3.91 21.44 -2.74
CA ASP A 91 4.81 20.96 -3.77
C ASP A 91 6.29 21.30 -3.45
N ILE A 92 6.55 22.40 -2.74
CA ILE A 92 7.90 22.76 -2.29
C ILE A 92 8.41 21.77 -1.24
N LYS A 93 7.55 21.21 -0.40
CA LYS A 93 7.93 20.21 0.63
C LYS A 93 8.50 18.92 0.05
N GLN A 94 8.25 18.67 -1.23
CA GLN A 94 8.75 17.49 -1.94
C GLN A 94 10.16 17.67 -2.51
N GLN A 95 10.79 18.85 -2.34
CA GLN A 95 12.14 19.10 -2.82
C GLN A 95 13.18 18.67 -1.77
N GLY A 96 14.33 18.19 -2.29
CA GLY A 96 15.55 18.04 -1.51
C GLY A 96 16.33 19.35 -1.42
N TYR A 97 17.63 19.23 -1.26
CA TYR A 97 18.55 20.37 -1.23
C TYR A 97 18.96 20.82 -2.64
N ILE A 98 18.90 22.14 -2.91
CA ILE A 98 19.40 22.78 -4.12
C ILE A 98 20.34 23.91 -3.69
N SER A 99 21.61 23.85 -4.09
CA SER A 99 22.62 24.83 -3.66
C SER A 99 22.31 26.25 -4.16
N SER A 100 22.66 27.26 -3.34
CA SER A 100 22.67 28.66 -3.79
C SER A 100 23.85 28.95 -4.70
N ARG A 101 24.94 28.16 -4.59
CA ARG A 101 26.16 28.27 -5.36
C ARG A 101 26.02 27.58 -6.72
N LEU A 102 26.65 28.15 -7.73
CA LEU A 102 26.85 27.54 -9.04
C LEU A 102 28.30 27.09 -9.17
N SER A 103 28.52 25.97 -9.84
CA SER A 103 29.88 25.58 -10.28
C SER A 103 30.43 26.52 -11.33
N GLY A 104 31.74 26.53 -11.47
CA GLY A 104 32.47 27.36 -12.45
C GLY A 104 32.41 26.79 -13.87
N ALA A 105 33.20 27.42 -14.78
CA ALA A 105 33.30 27.02 -16.18
C ALA A 105 33.92 25.63 -16.40
N ASP A 106 34.63 25.13 -15.43
CA ASP A 106 35.22 23.78 -15.40
C ASP A 106 34.37 22.77 -14.62
N GLY A 107 33.20 23.18 -14.09
CA GLY A 107 32.36 22.37 -13.25
C GLY A 107 32.71 22.38 -11.75
N SER A 108 33.86 22.96 -11.36
CA SER A 108 34.31 23.03 -9.97
C SER A 108 33.60 24.12 -9.17
N PHE A 109 33.44 23.90 -7.85
CA PHE A 109 32.99 24.95 -6.93
C PHE A 109 34.19 25.71 -6.40
N GLU A 110 34.24 27.06 -6.59
CA GLU A 110 35.24 27.92 -5.98
C GLU A 110 35.23 27.82 -4.46
N ASP A 111 34.03 27.71 -3.87
CA ASP A 111 33.81 27.46 -2.46
C ASP A 111 32.90 26.21 -2.36
N PRO A 112 33.46 25.03 -2.00
CA PRO A 112 32.74 23.77 -2.00
C PRO A 112 31.50 23.77 -1.10
N VAL A 113 30.47 23.05 -1.54
CA VAL A 113 29.32 22.75 -0.71
C VAL A 113 29.70 21.60 0.24
N VAL A 114 29.52 21.80 1.55
CA VAL A 114 29.92 20.84 2.57
C VAL A 114 28.72 20.47 3.41
N LEU A 115 28.39 19.19 3.37
CA LEU A 115 27.38 18.56 4.22
C LEU A 115 28.07 17.88 5.39
N THR A 116 27.66 18.18 6.59
CA THR A 116 28.18 17.55 7.83
C THR A 116 27.07 16.78 8.50
N VAL A 117 27.37 15.54 8.87
CA VAL A 117 26.50 14.66 9.66
C VAL A 117 27.20 14.39 10.99
N GLU A 118 26.53 14.68 12.08
CA GLU A 118 27.00 14.39 13.44
C GLU A 118 26.08 13.37 14.11
N TYR A 119 26.66 12.42 14.84
CA TYR A 119 25.95 11.36 15.54
C TYR A 119 26.22 11.42 17.03
N SER A 120 25.23 11.07 17.84
CA SER A 120 25.38 10.93 19.28
C SER A 120 26.06 9.62 19.69
N ALA A 121 25.91 8.58 18.88
CA ALA A 121 26.53 7.27 19.04
C ALA A 121 27.62 7.03 17.97
N LEU A 122 28.35 5.91 18.10
CA LEU A 122 29.30 5.48 17.09
C LEU A 122 28.58 4.62 16.05
N HIS A 123 28.75 4.96 14.78
CA HIS A 123 28.22 4.22 13.66
C HIS A 123 29.32 3.66 12.76
N ARG A 124 29.01 2.54 12.12
CA ARG A 124 29.85 1.88 11.12
C ARG A 124 28.98 1.48 9.95
N MET A 125 29.40 1.79 8.72
CA MET A 125 28.59 1.48 7.54
C MET A 125 29.42 1.01 6.36
N SER A 126 28.77 0.27 5.46
CA SER A 126 29.38 -0.32 4.25
C SER A 126 29.55 0.68 3.11
N GLY A 127 29.12 1.90 3.30
CA GLY A 127 29.16 2.98 2.31
C GLY A 127 28.00 3.96 2.49
N ILE A 128 27.81 4.80 1.51
CA ILE A 128 26.70 5.75 1.45
C ILE A 128 26.03 5.72 0.08
N THR A 129 24.77 6.08 0.05
CA THR A 129 24.03 6.34 -1.18
C THR A 129 23.63 7.81 -1.24
N LEU A 130 23.95 8.47 -2.34
CA LEU A 130 23.54 9.83 -2.63
C LEU A 130 22.63 9.82 -3.87
N LEU A 131 21.42 10.31 -3.71
CA LEU A 131 20.49 10.50 -4.82
C LEU A 131 20.46 11.97 -5.20
N PHE A 132 20.83 12.26 -6.44
CA PHE A 132 20.79 13.57 -7.06
C PHE A 132 19.63 13.66 -8.04
N ASP A 133 19.36 14.84 -8.56
CA ASP A 133 18.33 15.06 -9.57
C ASP A 133 18.73 14.40 -10.91
N ASP A 134 18.03 13.34 -11.26
CA ASP A 134 18.21 12.58 -12.49
C ASP A 134 17.60 13.25 -13.72
N ILE A 135 16.57 14.07 -13.54
CA ILE A 135 15.88 14.75 -14.64
C ILE A 135 16.76 15.86 -15.24
N SER A 136 17.34 16.71 -14.41
CA SER A 136 18.26 17.76 -14.87
C SER A 136 19.71 17.26 -14.97
N GLU A 137 19.99 16.01 -14.58
CA GLU A 137 21.35 15.45 -14.49
C GLU A 137 22.29 16.36 -13.67
N SER A 138 21.75 16.93 -12.58
CA SER A 138 22.46 17.90 -11.75
C SER A 138 23.03 17.19 -10.51
N TYR A 139 24.11 16.46 -10.70
CA TYR A 139 24.78 15.67 -9.68
C TYR A 139 26.23 16.11 -9.46
N ALA A 140 26.80 15.72 -8.30
CA ALA A 140 28.22 15.89 -8.04
C ALA A 140 29.01 14.84 -8.83
N SER A 141 29.91 15.29 -9.72
CA SER A 141 30.84 14.42 -10.45
C SER A 141 32.11 14.12 -9.66
N SER A 142 32.44 14.97 -8.69
CA SER A 142 33.58 14.77 -7.77
C SER A 142 33.18 15.25 -6.38
N PHE A 143 33.45 14.39 -5.37
CA PHE A 143 33.25 14.72 -3.97
C PHE A 143 34.14 13.88 -3.06
N ARG A 144 34.30 14.33 -1.81
CA ARG A 144 35.09 13.63 -0.80
C ARG A 144 34.26 13.31 0.42
N VAL A 145 34.44 12.12 0.96
CA VAL A 145 33.83 11.67 2.22
C VAL A 145 34.92 11.48 3.27
N ASP A 146 34.85 12.28 4.31
CA ASP A 146 35.75 12.22 5.46
C ASP A 146 34.98 11.76 6.71
N THR A 147 35.50 10.77 7.45
CA THR A 147 34.92 10.35 8.72
C THR A 147 35.82 10.72 9.90
N PHE A 148 35.21 11.04 11.03
CA PHE A 148 35.93 11.50 12.22
C PHE A 148 35.44 10.76 13.46
N LEU A 149 36.37 10.51 14.38
CA LEU A 149 36.10 10.05 15.74
C LEU A 149 36.63 11.09 16.71
N SER A 150 35.74 11.75 17.43
CA SER A 150 36.09 12.84 18.37
C SER A 150 37.00 13.90 17.74
N ASP A 151 36.67 14.34 16.53
CA ASP A 151 37.39 15.31 15.68
C ASP A 151 38.75 14.85 15.11
N GLU A 152 39.18 13.61 15.36
CA GLU A 152 40.31 13.01 14.64
C GLU A 152 39.82 12.34 13.36
N LEU A 153 40.50 12.61 12.23
CA LEU A 153 40.21 12.00 10.93
C LEU A 153 40.47 10.48 11.00
N VAL A 154 39.47 9.68 10.71
CA VAL A 154 39.56 8.22 10.65
C VAL A 154 39.86 7.78 9.23
N GLU A 155 39.05 8.22 8.26
CA GLU A 155 39.14 7.86 6.85
C GLU A 155 38.83 9.04 5.97
N SER A 156 39.38 9.02 4.74
CA SER A 156 39.12 10.00 3.70
C SER A 156 39.06 9.32 2.35
N HIS A 157 37.95 9.46 1.64
CA HIS A 157 37.70 8.85 0.35
C HIS A 157 37.41 9.95 -0.68
N GLU A 158 38.24 10.06 -1.72
CA GLU A 158 37.99 10.89 -2.91
C GLU A 158 37.21 10.06 -3.94
N ILE A 159 36.08 10.58 -4.42
CA ILE A 159 35.13 9.85 -5.25
C ILE A 159 34.92 10.61 -6.55
N THR A 160 35.04 9.88 -7.65
CA THR A 160 34.58 10.31 -8.98
C THR A 160 33.27 9.61 -9.27
N ASN A 161 32.27 10.35 -9.72
CA ASN A 161 30.91 9.88 -9.95
C ASN A 161 30.41 10.31 -11.33
N ASP A 162 29.79 9.41 -12.06
CA ASP A 162 29.25 9.63 -13.40
C ASP A 162 27.73 9.41 -13.51
N THR A 163 27.04 9.31 -12.36
CA THR A 163 25.61 8.97 -12.29
C THR A 163 24.87 9.85 -11.27
N PRO A 164 23.61 10.20 -11.53
CA PRO A 164 22.77 10.85 -10.53
C PRO A 164 22.50 10.00 -9.26
N LYS A 165 22.67 8.69 -9.35
CA LYS A 165 22.54 7.80 -8.21
C LYS A 165 23.89 7.21 -7.84
N TYR A 166 24.58 7.84 -6.90
CA TYR A 166 25.81 7.26 -6.35
C TYR A 166 25.52 6.21 -5.30
N GLN A 167 26.08 5.02 -5.45
CA GLN A 167 26.09 3.93 -4.46
C GLN A 167 27.51 3.40 -4.37
N GLY A 168 28.24 3.85 -3.37
CA GLY A 168 29.66 3.48 -3.21
C GLY A 168 29.88 2.54 -2.05
N VAL A 169 30.51 1.40 -2.32
CA VAL A 169 31.05 0.54 -1.26
C VAL A 169 32.26 1.26 -0.65
N LEU A 170 32.07 1.76 0.55
CA LEU A 170 33.12 2.39 1.35
C LEU A 170 33.09 1.73 2.72
N THR A 171 34.20 1.18 3.16
CA THR A 171 34.28 0.70 4.55
C THR A 171 34.46 1.91 5.45
N LEU A 172 33.35 2.47 5.95
CA LEU A 172 33.37 3.56 6.92
C LEU A 172 33.38 2.95 8.33
N ASP A 173 34.57 2.89 8.95
CA ASP A 173 34.73 2.31 10.28
C ASP A 173 34.10 3.20 11.37
N TYR A 174 34.10 2.79 12.60
CA TYR A 174 33.41 3.49 13.69
C TYR A 174 33.75 4.97 13.75
N HIS A 175 32.76 5.80 13.57
CA HIS A 175 32.84 7.27 13.55
C HIS A 175 31.61 7.89 14.22
N ASN A 176 31.74 9.11 14.67
CA ASN A 176 30.64 9.92 15.21
C ASN A 176 30.40 11.22 14.39
N LYS A 177 31.16 11.41 13.31
CA LYS A 177 30.96 12.53 12.40
C LYS A 177 31.41 12.14 10.98
N MET A 178 30.60 12.50 9.99
CA MET A 178 30.91 12.35 8.57
C MET A 178 30.78 13.71 7.88
N VAL A 179 31.73 14.03 7.00
CA VAL A 179 31.74 15.27 6.21
C VAL A 179 31.81 14.90 4.73
N ILE A 180 30.83 15.36 3.96
CA ILE A 180 30.79 15.19 2.52
C ILE A 180 31.05 16.53 1.88
N THR A 181 32.16 16.64 1.14
CA THR A 181 32.58 17.86 0.45
C THR A 181 32.35 17.69 -1.05
N PHE A 182 31.39 18.40 -1.62
CA PHE A 182 31.08 18.35 -3.03
C PHE A 182 32.01 19.31 -3.76
N LEU A 183 32.83 18.79 -4.68
CA LEU A 183 33.92 19.52 -5.34
C LEU A 183 33.52 20.02 -6.75
N GLU A 184 32.86 19.13 -7.52
CA GLU A 184 32.50 19.38 -8.91
C GLU A 184 31.10 18.90 -9.24
N THR A 185 30.44 19.54 -10.19
CA THR A 185 29.19 19.09 -10.81
C THR A 185 29.46 18.44 -12.16
N ALA A 186 28.54 17.62 -12.64
CA ALA A 186 28.63 16.91 -13.92
C ALA A 186 28.78 17.84 -15.13
N ARG A 187 28.28 19.08 -15.03
CA ARG A 187 28.35 20.09 -16.06
C ARG A 187 28.75 21.45 -15.46
N PRO A 188 29.37 22.32 -16.23
CA PRO A 188 29.63 23.70 -15.80
C PRO A 188 28.35 24.46 -15.45
N TYR A 189 28.47 25.40 -14.53
CA TYR A 189 27.40 26.32 -14.12
C TYR A 189 26.13 25.65 -13.59
N GLN A 190 26.27 24.49 -12.97
CA GLN A 190 25.17 23.79 -12.33
C GLN A 190 25.09 24.08 -10.82
N ARG A 191 23.86 23.95 -10.28
CA ARG A 191 23.61 23.84 -8.85
C ARG A 191 23.72 22.38 -8.43
N LEU A 192 24.26 22.13 -7.26
CA LEU A 192 24.15 20.81 -6.65
C LEU A 192 22.69 20.56 -6.24
N ARG A 193 22.12 19.46 -6.69
CA ARG A 193 20.75 19.03 -6.32
C ARG A 193 20.81 17.68 -5.66
N LEU A 194 20.77 17.66 -4.32
CA LEU A 194 20.81 16.46 -3.52
C LEU A 194 19.40 16.15 -3.01
N GLN A 195 18.81 15.06 -3.50
CA GLN A 195 17.48 14.64 -3.14
C GLN A 195 17.46 13.81 -1.84
N GLN A 196 18.44 12.89 -1.68
CA GLN A 196 18.50 12.02 -0.51
C GLN A 196 19.93 11.57 -0.19
N LEU A 197 20.20 11.44 1.11
CA LEU A 197 21.37 10.75 1.66
C LEU A 197 20.90 9.52 2.43
N LEU A 198 21.43 8.33 2.07
CA LEU A 198 21.19 7.10 2.80
C LEU A 198 22.49 6.59 3.41
N PHE A 199 22.43 6.17 4.67
CA PHE A 199 23.55 5.65 5.44
C PHE A 199 23.72 4.15 5.15
N GLY A 200 24.37 3.83 4.06
CA GLY A 200 24.58 2.47 3.57
C GLY A 200 24.42 2.36 2.06
N ILE A 201 24.37 1.13 1.59
CA ILE A 201 24.26 0.78 0.17
C ILE A 201 23.22 -0.30 -0.04
N GLY A 202 22.70 -0.40 -1.27
CA GLY A 202 21.81 -1.48 -1.69
C GLY A 202 22.39 -2.29 -2.83
N PHE A 203 22.24 -3.61 -2.74
CA PHE A 203 22.65 -4.55 -3.78
C PHE A 203 21.44 -5.09 -4.52
N ILE A 204 21.54 -5.20 -5.83
CA ILE A 204 20.51 -5.78 -6.68
C ILE A 204 21.06 -7.10 -7.22
N TYR A 205 20.33 -8.17 -6.97
CA TYR A 205 20.58 -9.52 -7.48
C TYR A 205 19.49 -9.87 -8.50
N ASP A 206 19.90 -10.24 -9.68
CA ASP A 206 19.05 -10.54 -10.83
C ASP A 206 19.01 -12.05 -11.13
N ASN A 207 18.46 -12.40 -12.27
CA ASN A 207 18.35 -13.78 -12.74
C ASN A 207 19.65 -14.56 -12.78
N ASP A 208 20.79 -13.89 -13.00
CA ASP A 208 22.11 -14.56 -13.06
C ASP A 208 22.62 -14.90 -11.67
N SER A 209 22.18 -14.15 -10.67
CA SER A 209 22.57 -14.32 -9.26
C SER A 209 21.59 -15.18 -8.47
N ILE A 210 20.30 -15.23 -8.89
CA ILE A 210 19.24 -15.95 -8.18
C ILE A 210 19.17 -17.41 -8.65
N VAL A 211 19.35 -18.34 -7.70
CA VAL A 211 19.20 -19.79 -7.94
C VAL A 211 17.73 -20.21 -7.90
N ASP A 212 17.04 -19.81 -6.86
CA ASP A 212 15.60 -20.00 -6.67
C ASP A 212 15.05 -18.97 -5.69
N LEU A 213 13.74 -18.74 -5.77
CA LEU A 213 13.01 -17.98 -4.76
C LEU A 213 11.58 -18.52 -4.58
N THR A 214 11.05 -18.30 -3.40
CA THR A 214 9.66 -18.59 -3.05
C THR A 214 9.12 -17.43 -2.23
N LEU A 215 8.05 -16.80 -2.72
CA LEU A 215 7.26 -15.85 -1.96
C LEU A 215 5.92 -16.49 -1.60
N LYS A 216 5.67 -16.68 -0.32
CA LYS A 216 4.37 -17.12 0.21
C LYS A 216 3.60 -15.91 0.67
N ARG A 217 2.38 -15.77 0.18
CA ARG A 217 1.47 -14.68 0.54
C ARG A 217 0.12 -15.27 0.93
N SER A 218 -0.40 -14.87 2.08
CA SER A 218 -1.75 -15.23 2.52
C SER A 218 -2.43 -14.05 3.20
N ALA A 219 -3.73 -13.92 3.04
CA ALA A 219 -4.55 -12.97 3.79
C ALA A 219 -5.93 -13.54 4.06
N SER A 220 -6.48 -13.21 5.22
CA SER A 220 -7.87 -13.50 5.55
C SER A 220 -8.75 -12.32 5.13
N PRO A 221 -9.69 -12.49 4.17
CA PRO A 221 -10.57 -11.41 3.73
C PRO A 221 -11.41 -10.77 4.82
N VAL A 222 -11.60 -11.47 5.93
CA VAL A 222 -12.33 -10.99 7.12
C VAL A 222 -11.43 -10.85 8.36
N SER A 223 -10.13 -10.86 8.18
CA SER A 223 -9.12 -10.65 9.23
C SER A 223 -9.36 -11.49 10.51
N ILE A 224 -9.74 -12.76 10.34
CA ILE A 224 -9.82 -13.74 11.45
C ILE A 224 -8.49 -14.49 11.64
N GLU A 225 -7.59 -14.40 10.67
CA GLU A 225 -6.24 -14.95 10.72
C GLU A 225 -5.26 -13.82 10.33
N LEU A 226 -4.05 -13.88 10.89
CA LEU A 226 -3.00 -12.95 10.51
C LEU A 226 -2.57 -13.16 9.05
N PRO A 227 -2.39 -12.10 8.27
CA PRO A 227 -1.72 -12.22 6.98
C PRO A 227 -0.29 -12.68 7.19
N SER A 228 0.24 -13.45 6.25
CA SER A 228 1.63 -13.92 6.28
C SER A 228 2.26 -13.75 4.91
N ASN A 229 3.32 -12.93 4.84
CA ASN A 229 4.12 -12.75 3.64
C ASN A 229 5.56 -13.11 3.96
N LYS A 230 6.02 -14.23 3.41
CA LYS A 230 7.36 -14.78 3.68
C LYS A 230 8.12 -15.01 2.40
N LEU A 231 9.27 -14.36 2.29
CA LEU A 231 10.19 -14.50 1.17
C LEU A 231 11.36 -15.43 1.58
N THR A 232 11.62 -16.43 0.76
CA THR A 232 12.82 -17.27 0.85
C THR A 232 13.51 -17.27 -0.50
N PHE A 233 14.81 -17.03 -0.54
CA PHE A 233 15.57 -17.02 -1.78
C PHE A 233 16.97 -17.56 -1.59
N THR A 234 17.55 -18.06 -2.66
CA THR A 234 18.92 -18.61 -2.70
C THR A 234 19.71 -17.83 -3.75
N LEU A 235 20.88 -17.33 -3.37
CA LEU A 235 21.83 -16.66 -4.25
C LEU A 235 23.06 -17.52 -4.47
N TYR A 236 23.75 -17.33 -5.61
CA TYR A 236 25.09 -17.84 -5.79
C TYR A 236 26.06 -17.14 -4.82
N ASN A 237 26.96 -17.92 -4.21
CA ASN A 237 27.94 -17.46 -3.24
C ASN A 237 29.35 -17.97 -3.61
N GLU A 238 29.66 -17.98 -4.91
CA GLU A 238 30.95 -18.52 -5.41
C GLU A 238 32.14 -17.78 -4.83
N ASP A 239 32.03 -16.47 -4.64
CA ASP A 239 33.04 -15.60 -4.04
C ASP A 239 33.08 -15.66 -2.51
N GLY A 240 32.17 -16.39 -1.88
CA GLY A 240 32.04 -16.50 -0.43
C GLY A 240 31.64 -15.22 0.29
N ILE A 241 31.06 -14.23 -0.44
CA ILE A 241 30.73 -12.91 0.09
C ILE A 241 29.65 -12.93 1.20
N PHE A 242 28.79 -13.94 1.20
CA PHE A 242 27.76 -14.15 2.21
C PHE A 242 28.18 -15.09 3.34
N THR A 243 29.37 -15.67 3.25
CA THR A 243 29.84 -16.64 4.26
C THR A 243 30.13 -15.91 5.56
N PRO A 244 29.53 -16.31 6.70
CA PRO A 244 29.89 -15.78 8.02
C PRO A 244 31.39 -15.88 8.26
N ASP A 245 31.96 -14.89 8.93
CA ASP A 245 33.38 -14.76 9.21
C ASP A 245 34.29 -14.64 7.96
N SER A 246 33.72 -14.44 6.79
CA SER A 246 34.48 -14.07 5.60
C SER A 246 35.15 -12.72 5.78
N ALA A 247 36.37 -12.57 5.26
CA ALA A 247 37.07 -11.28 5.22
C ALA A 247 36.46 -10.30 4.19
N SER A 248 35.40 -10.71 3.49
CA SER A 248 34.71 -9.81 2.55
C SER A 248 34.02 -8.66 3.27
N SER A 249 34.04 -7.47 2.68
CA SER A 249 33.38 -6.30 3.26
C SER A 249 31.86 -6.50 3.41
N VAL A 250 31.25 -7.27 2.51
CA VAL A 250 29.79 -7.48 2.50
C VAL A 250 29.34 -8.34 3.68
N SER A 251 29.99 -9.47 3.97
CA SER A 251 29.58 -10.36 5.06
C SER A 251 29.63 -9.69 6.44
N SER A 252 30.57 -8.76 6.64
CA SER A 252 30.72 -8.06 7.93
C SER A 252 29.59 -7.07 8.23
N PHE A 253 28.81 -6.68 7.22
CA PHE A 253 27.67 -5.75 7.32
C PHE A 253 26.32 -6.45 7.22
N PHE A 254 26.28 -7.75 6.93
CA PHE A 254 25.04 -8.52 6.97
C PHE A 254 24.57 -8.67 8.42
N SER A 255 23.35 -8.22 8.68
CA SER A 255 22.70 -8.35 9.97
C SER A 255 21.26 -8.84 9.80
N GLN A 256 20.69 -9.32 10.88
CA GLN A 256 19.24 -9.49 10.94
C GLN A 256 18.56 -8.12 10.76
N ASP A 257 17.32 -8.14 10.30
CA ASP A 257 16.49 -6.93 10.06
C ASP A 257 16.91 -6.04 8.88
N GLN A 258 17.81 -6.51 8.01
CA GLN A 258 18.07 -5.80 6.77
C GLN A 258 16.89 -5.86 5.80
N GLU A 259 16.60 -4.72 5.18
CA GLU A 259 15.55 -4.59 4.19
C GLU A 259 15.86 -5.36 2.92
N SER A 260 14.88 -6.08 2.42
CA SER A 260 14.90 -6.68 1.09
C SER A 260 13.60 -6.43 0.35
N LYS A 261 13.69 -6.25 -0.97
CA LYS A 261 12.53 -6.09 -1.86
C LYS A 261 12.62 -7.10 -2.97
N LEU A 262 11.49 -7.70 -3.30
CA LEU A 262 11.37 -8.57 -4.46
C LEU A 262 10.57 -7.84 -5.53
N SER A 263 11.09 -7.84 -6.76
CA SER A 263 10.36 -7.42 -7.95
C SER A 263 10.37 -8.55 -8.97
N ILE A 264 9.22 -8.78 -9.58
CA ILE A 264 9.05 -9.72 -10.68
C ILE A 264 8.84 -8.89 -11.94
N GLY A 265 9.66 -9.10 -12.95
CA GLY A 265 9.65 -8.36 -14.19
C GLY A 265 9.13 -9.19 -15.36
N TYR A 266 8.59 -8.51 -16.35
CA TYR A 266 8.13 -9.12 -17.59
C TYR A 266 8.58 -8.29 -18.79
N ASP A 267 9.18 -8.94 -19.82
CA ASP A 267 9.54 -8.30 -21.08
C ASP A 267 8.28 -8.19 -21.96
N VAL A 268 7.63 -7.01 -21.89
CA VAL A 268 6.29 -6.78 -22.44
C VAL A 268 6.26 -6.89 -23.96
N ASP A 269 7.27 -6.36 -24.66
CA ASP A 269 7.30 -6.25 -26.10
C ASP A 269 8.37 -7.13 -26.80
N GLY A 270 9.17 -7.84 -26.00
CA GLY A 270 10.26 -8.67 -26.49
C GLY A 270 11.50 -7.89 -26.94
N SER A 271 11.56 -6.61 -26.65
CA SER A 271 12.71 -5.74 -26.95
C SER A 271 13.79 -5.78 -25.86
N GLY A 272 13.50 -6.41 -24.73
CA GLY A 272 14.32 -6.37 -23.52
C GLY A 272 13.93 -5.24 -22.56
N SER A 273 12.85 -4.50 -22.86
CA SER A 273 12.26 -3.53 -21.93
C SER A 273 11.40 -4.27 -20.91
N ILE A 274 11.85 -4.28 -19.65
CA ILE A 274 11.19 -5.03 -18.58
C ILE A 274 10.31 -4.10 -17.76
N GLU A 275 9.02 -4.44 -17.66
CA GLU A 275 8.12 -3.83 -16.67
C GLU A 275 8.20 -4.62 -15.37
N TRP A 276 8.52 -3.95 -14.27
CA TRP A 276 8.71 -4.53 -12.96
C TRP A 276 7.49 -4.35 -12.07
N VAL A 277 7.08 -5.41 -11.41
CA VAL A 277 6.05 -5.42 -10.37
C VAL A 277 6.73 -5.65 -9.03
N GLY A 278 6.68 -4.67 -8.15
CA GLY A 278 7.09 -4.83 -6.75
C GLY A 278 6.13 -5.77 -6.03
N THR A 279 6.65 -6.75 -5.31
CA THR A 279 5.82 -7.75 -4.62
C THR A 279 5.85 -7.64 -3.11
N GLY A 280 6.55 -6.66 -2.57
CA GLY A 280 6.61 -6.36 -1.15
C GLY A 280 8.00 -5.98 -0.65
N LYS A 281 7.98 -5.48 0.57
CA LYS A 281 9.14 -5.14 1.37
C LYS A 281 9.25 -6.13 2.53
N PHE A 282 10.42 -6.70 2.71
CA PHE A 282 10.69 -7.75 3.68
C PHE A 282 11.93 -7.41 4.49
N TRP A 283 12.06 -7.98 5.67
CA TRP A 283 13.23 -7.86 6.53
C TRP A 283 13.84 -9.23 6.76
N MET A 284 15.14 -9.35 6.57
CA MET A 284 15.88 -10.60 6.75
C MET A 284 15.81 -11.08 8.20
N SER A 285 15.36 -12.31 8.41
CA SER A 285 15.34 -12.97 9.71
C SER A 285 16.57 -13.86 9.92
N GLU A 286 17.00 -14.55 8.88
CA GLU A 286 18.18 -15.44 8.92
C GLU A 286 18.77 -15.66 7.53
N TRP A 287 20.04 -16.03 7.48
CA TRP A 287 20.66 -16.60 6.29
C TRP A 287 21.61 -17.75 6.66
N THR A 288 21.79 -18.67 5.73
CA THR A 288 22.70 -19.81 5.86
C THR A 288 23.48 -19.98 4.56
N THR A 289 24.71 -20.48 4.65
CA THR A 289 25.56 -20.78 3.49
C THR A 289 25.87 -22.27 3.42
N ASP A 290 25.83 -22.80 2.19
CA ASP A 290 26.20 -24.18 1.89
C ASP A 290 27.07 -24.20 0.62
N GLY A 291 28.38 -24.14 0.78
CA GLY A 291 29.34 -24.05 -0.32
C GLY A 291 29.11 -22.82 -1.18
N ILE A 292 28.68 -23.02 -2.44
CA ILE A 292 28.48 -21.97 -3.42
C ILE A 292 27.06 -21.34 -3.36
N TYR A 293 26.28 -21.65 -2.35
CA TYR A 293 24.94 -21.13 -2.18
C TYR A 293 24.79 -20.39 -0.86
N ALA A 294 24.02 -19.32 -0.90
CA ALA A 294 23.55 -18.60 0.28
C ALA A 294 22.03 -18.52 0.26
N LYS A 295 21.39 -19.06 1.29
CA LYS A 295 19.93 -19.08 1.43
C LYS A 295 19.49 -18.08 2.47
N PHE A 296 18.51 -17.26 2.12
CA PHE A 296 17.96 -16.19 2.93
C PHE A 296 16.48 -16.43 3.22
N THR A 297 16.05 -16.02 4.41
CA THR A 297 14.66 -15.97 4.81
C THR A 297 14.34 -14.55 5.28
N ALA A 298 13.27 -13.98 4.76
CA ALA A 298 12.80 -12.66 5.11
C ALA A 298 11.28 -12.67 5.31
N ALA A 299 10.77 -11.80 6.16
CA ALA A 299 9.38 -11.68 6.49
C ALA A 299 8.92 -10.22 6.40
N ASP A 300 7.61 -9.99 6.17
CA ASP A 300 7.05 -8.65 6.13
C ASP A 300 6.95 -8.01 7.53
N ILE A 301 6.44 -6.79 7.58
CA ILE A 301 6.30 -6.05 8.83
C ILE A 301 5.28 -6.68 9.78
N ILE A 302 4.22 -7.32 9.26
CA ILE A 302 3.19 -7.96 10.10
C ILE A 302 3.77 -9.14 10.86
N GLU A 303 4.56 -9.98 10.19
CA GLU A 303 5.25 -11.09 10.84
C GLU A 303 6.24 -10.59 11.92
N ARG A 304 6.95 -9.49 11.66
CA ARG A 304 7.82 -8.87 12.68
C ARG A 304 7.04 -8.34 13.88
N MET A 305 5.90 -7.70 13.64
CA MET A 305 5.00 -7.22 14.69
C MET A 305 4.40 -8.35 15.52
N SER A 306 4.31 -9.56 14.98
CA SER A 306 3.84 -10.74 15.72
C SER A 306 4.81 -11.19 16.82
N ALA A 307 6.08 -10.82 16.73
CA ALA A 307 7.11 -11.15 17.73
C ALA A 307 7.17 -10.17 18.92
N THR A 308 6.44 -9.07 18.87
CA THR A 308 6.45 -8.02 19.90
C THR A 308 5.08 -7.89 20.58
N THR A 309 5.06 -7.41 21.82
CA THR A 309 3.84 -7.41 22.63
C THR A 309 3.35 -6.00 22.95
N TYR A 310 2.09 -5.73 22.57
CA TYR A 310 1.36 -4.51 22.95
C TYR A 310 0.69 -4.66 24.31
N ARG A 311 0.82 -3.64 25.18
CA ARG A 311 0.29 -3.65 26.56
C ARG A 311 -0.53 -2.41 26.92
N LYS A 312 -0.73 -1.49 25.98
CA LYS A 312 -1.27 -0.14 26.23
C LYS A 312 -2.78 -0.01 25.96
N GLY A 313 -3.53 -1.11 25.96
CA GLY A 313 -4.98 -1.07 25.78
C GLY A 313 -5.69 -0.28 26.87
N THR A 314 -6.55 0.69 26.49
CA THR A 314 -7.30 1.54 27.39
C THR A 314 -8.80 1.29 27.24
N TYR A 315 -9.54 1.24 28.36
CA TYR A 315 -11.01 1.17 28.35
C TYR A 315 -11.60 2.58 28.12
N GLY A 316 -12.56 2.68 27.23
CA GLY A 316 -13.23 3.94 26.89
C GLY A 316 -13.41 4.12 25.40
N SER A 317 -14.33 4.98 25.00
CA SER A 317 -14.67 5.15 23.58
C SER A 317 -13.51 5.80 22.80
N LYS A 318 -12.92 5.05 21.86
CA LYS A 318 -11.91 5.51 20.92
C LYS A 318 -12.31 5.07 19.51
N THR A 319 -11.83 5.76 18.47
CA THR A 319 -11.97 5.27 17.11
C THR A 319 -10.98 4.12 16.85
N ALA A 320 -11.33 3.22 15.92
CA ALA A 320 -10.41 2.17 15.49
C ALA A 320 -9.10 2.79 14.93
N GLN A 321 -9.21 3.90 14.20
CA GLN A 321 -8.06 4.65 13.71
C GLN A 321 -7.10 5.05 14.83
N THR A 322 -7.61 5.73 15.88
CA THR A 322 -6.77 6.15 17.02
C THR A 322 -6.10 4.95 17.71
N MET A 323 -6.80 3.82 17.81
CA MET A 323 -6.22 2.61 18.40
C MET A 323 -5.14 1.99 17.51
N ILE A 324 -5.29 2.04 16.18
CA ILE A 324 -4.23 1.64 15.22
C ILE A 324 -3.02 2.55 15.37
N GLU A 325 -3.22 3.88 15.41
CA GLU A 325 -2.15 4.86 15.61
C GLU A 325 -1.39 4.60 16.91
N ASP A 326 -2.11 4.29 18.01
CA ASP A 326 -1.50 3.92 19.30
C ASP A 326 -0.63 2.65 19.19
N VAL A 327 -1.09 1.62 18.47
CA VAL A 327 -0.36 0.35 18.26
C VAL A 327 0.87 0.56 17.37
N MET A 328 0.73 1.30 16.27
CA MET A 328 1.80 1.58 15.33
C MET A 328 2.90 2.46 15.96
N SER A 329 2.48 3.48 16.72
CA SER A 329 3.40 4.33 17.48
C SER A 329 4.15 3.57 18.58
N ASP A 330 3.50 2.60 19.26
CA ASP A 330 4.16 1.76 20.27
C ASP A 330 5.21 0.84 19.67
N TYR A 331 4.94 0.31 18.47
CA TYR A 331 5.89 -0.50 17.72
C TYR A 331 7.02 0.34 17.10
N GLY A 332 6.75 1.60 16.74
CA GLY A 332 7.68 2.51 16.07
C GLY A 332 7.76 2.31 14.56
N TYR A 333 6.60 2.13 13.90
CA TYR A 333 6.50 2.02 12.44
C TYR A 333 5.52 3.03 11.88
N ASP A 334 6.00 3.94 11.04
CA ASP A 334 5.23 5.08 10.53
C ASP A 334 4.63 4.86 9.13
N ASN A 335 5.04 3.77 8.44
CA ASN A 335 4.54 3.48 7.08
C ASN A 335 3.24 2.67 7.14
N TYR A 336 2.11 3.34 7.36
CA TYR A 336 0.79 2.74 7.39
C TYR A 336 -0.29 3.70 6.90
N ASP A 337 -1.39 3.17 6.39
CA ASP A 337 -2.58 3.92 6.02
C ASP A 337 -3.78 3.50 6.86
N ALA A 338 -4.13 4.33 7.84
CA ALA A 338 -5.33 4.22 8.66
C ALA A 338 -6.40 5.26 8.30
N SER A 339 -6.32 5.86 7.11
CA SER A 339 -7.24 6.93 6.67
C SER A 339 -8.61 6.43 6.24
N ASN A 340 -8.82 5.12 6.16
CA ASN A 340 -10.08 4.52 5.73
C ASN A 340 -11.26 4.98 6.61
N TYR A 341 -12.34 5.43 5.97
CA TYR A 341 -13.58 5.90 6.64
C TYR A 341 -14.10 4.93 7.69
N GLU A 342 -14.04 3.63 7.43
CA GLU A 342 -14.51 2.61 8.36
C GLU A 342 -13.76 2.62 9.68
N LEU A 343 -12.48 3.02 9.69
CA LEU A 343 -11.65 3.07 10.87
C LEU A 343 -11.99 4.27 11.77
N TRP A 344 -12.06 5.47 11.21
CA TRP A 344 -12.35 6.66 12.03
C TRP A 344 -13.82 6.79 12.41
N ASN A 345 -14.75 6.16 11.67
CA ASN A 345 -16.18 6.13 12.00
C ASN A 345 -16.58 4.90 12.84
N THR A 346 -15.63 4.10 13.29
CA THR A 346 -15.87 2.92 14.13
C THR A 346 -15.38 3.17 15.54
N TYR A 347 -16.30 3.26 16.49
CA TYR A 347 -16.01 3.51 17.91
C TYR A 347 -15.97 2.19 18.69
N ILE A 348 -14.92 2.01 19.47
CA ILE A 348 -14.65 0.83 20.29
C ILE A 348 -14.55 1.26 21.73
N THR A 349 -15.22 0.53 22.65
CA THR A 349 -15.19 0.82 24.09
C THR A 349 -14.23 -0.12 24.82
N ASN A 350 -14.17 -1.37 24.39
CA ASN A 350 -13.32 -2.39 25.01
C ASN A 350 -11.85 -2.15 24.66
N PRO A 351 -10.92 -2.36 25.58
CA PRO A 351 -9.49 -2.19 25.33
C PRO A 351 -8.93 -3.36 24.51
N LEU A 352 -7.88 -3.10 23.75
CA LEU A 352 -7.04 -4.15 23.17
C LEU A 352 -6.46 -5.03 24.29
N PRO A 353 -6.45 -6.36 24.12
CA PRO A 353 -5.82 -7.26 25.08
C PRO A 353 -4.29 -7.13 25.05
N ILE A 354 -3.62 -7.75 26.03
CA ILE A 354 -2.19 -8.01 25.92
C ILE A 354 -2.02 -9.09 24.85
N ALA A 355 -1.52 -8.69 23.69
CA ALA A 355 -1.33 -9.54 22.52
C ALA A 355 -0.15 -9.00 21.71
N SER A 356 0.23 -9.67 20.64
CA SER A 356 1.21 -9.09 19.70
C SER A 356 0.66 -7.84 19.02
N HIS A 357 1.54 -6.95 18.56
CA HIS A 357 1.12 -5.78 17.80
C HIS A 357 0.32 -6.20 16.56
N ALA A 358 0.75 -7.25 15.86
CA ALA A 358 0.03 -7.79 14.70
C ALA A 358 -1.38 -8.28 15.05
N GLU A 359 -1.54 -9.05 16.14
CA GLU A 359 -2.86 -9.51 16.59
C GLU A 359 -3.78 -8.35 17.00
N CYS A 360 -3.22 -7.30 17.61
CA CYS A 360 -3.98 -6.08 17.91
C CYS A 360 -4.50 -5.41 16.63
N LEU A 361 -3.67 -5.28 15.59
CA LEU A 361 -4.09 -4.74 14.29
C LEU A 361 -5.12 -5.63 13.61
N GLN A 362 -4.95 -6.96 13.68
CA GLN A 362 -5.91 -7.91 13.15
C GLN A 362 -7.29 -7.78 13.81
N LEU A 363 -7.34 -7.67 15.14
CA LEU A 363 -8.60 -7.48 15.89
C LEU A 363 -9.30 -6.20 15.48
N LEU A 364 -8.54 -5.12 15.30
CA LEU A 364 -9.05 -3.81 14.84
C LEU A 364 -9.55 -3.87 13.39
N ALA A 365 -8.82 -4.52 12.50
CA ALA A 365 -9.23 -4.73 11.11
C ALA A 365 -10.52 -5.57 11.04
N ASN A 366 -10.59 -6.69 11.75
CA ASN A 366 -11.79 -7.52 11.84
C ASN A 366 -12.99 -6.73 12.38
N TYR A 367 -12.78 -5.98 13.48
CA TYR A 367 -13.84 -5.16 14.07
C TYR A 367 -14.37 -4.11 13.09
N ALA A 368 -13.49 -3.45 12.33
CA ALA A 368 -13.84 -2.43 11.34
C ALA A 368 -14.36 -3.02 10.02
N MET A 369 -14.45 -4.35 9.90
CA MET A 369 -14.81 -5.07 8.66
C MET A 369 -13.81 -4.81 7.52
N CYS A 370 -12.53 -4.69 7.84
CA CYS A 370 -11.45 -4.50 6.89
C CYS A 370 -10.57 -5.75 6.79
N THR A 371 -9.90 -5.90 5.67
CA THR A 371 -8.76 -6.82 5.49
C THR A 371 -7.48 -6.11 5.90
N LEU A 372 -6.66 -6.76 6.74
CA LEU A 372 -5.30 -6.32 7.06
C LEU A 372 -4.34 -6.87 6.02
N GLU A 373 -3.54 -6.03 5.39
CA GLU A 373 -2.58 -6.40 4.35
C GLU A 373 -1.39 -5.44 4.31
N THR A 374 -0.36 -5.79 3.54
CA THR A 374 0.76 -4.89 3.21
C THR A 374 0.84 -4.69 1.71
N ASP A 375 1.22 -3.48 1.26
CA ASP A 375 1.46 -3.19 -0.14
C ASP A 375 2.91 -3.50 -0.59
N GLU A 376 3.24 -3.14 -1.83
CA GLU A 376 4.56 -3.33 -2.43
C GLU A 376 5.65 -2.49 -1.75
N THR A 377 5.29 -1.42 -1.04
CA THR A 377 6.22 -0.56 -0.30
C THR A 377 6.43 -1.01 1.15
N GLY A 378 5.66 -2.02 1.60
CA GLY A 378 5.59 -2.47 2.99
C GLY A 378 4.66 -1.63 3.85
N MET A 379 3.83 -0.76 3.27
CA MET A 379 2.82 0.00 3.99
C MET A 379 1.73 -0.93 4.52
N VAL A 380 1.41 -0.80 5.81
CA VAL A 380 0.29 -1.54 6.43
C VAL A 380 -1.02 -0.87 6.07
N ILE A 381 -1.92 -1.63 5.44
CA ILE A 381 -3.18 -1.12 4.89
C ILE A 381 -4.37 -1.86 5.49
N PHE A 382 -5.43 -1.12 5.75
CA PHE A 382 -6.74 -1.63 6.17
C PHE A 382 -7.75 -1.40 5.06
N ARG A 383 -8.10 -2.43 4.33
CA ARG A 383 -8.95 -2.32 3.13
C ARG A 383 -10.29 -2.99 3.32
N ARG A 384 -11.38 -2.26 3.10
CA ARG A 384 -12.71 -2.84 3.06
C ARG A 384 -13.02 -3.31 1.64
N ARG A 385 -13.28 -4.60 1.49
CA ARG A 385 -13.57 -5.23 0.20
C ARG A 385 -15.06 -5.58 0.11
N THR A 386 -15.89 -4.58 -0.13
CA THR A 386 -17.34 -4.73 -0.39
C THR A 386 -17.68 -3.99 -1.66
N ASP A 387 -18.64 -4.50 -2.42
CA ASP A 387 -19.15 -3.79 -3.59
C ASP A 387 -19.84 -2.51 -3.14
N ALA A 388 -19.59 -1.43 -3.88
CA ALA A 388 -20.21 -0.14 -3.64
C ALA A 388 -21.48 -0.04 -4.50
N VAL A 389 -22.64 -0.11 -3.87
CA VAL A 389 -23.92 0.00 -4.55
C VAL A 389 -24.34 1.48 -4.61
N PRO A 390 -24.50 2.07 -5.80
CA PRO A 390 -25.00 3.43 -5.93
C PRO A 390 -26.41 3.60 -5.35
N ALA A 391 -26.63 4.69 -4.64
CA ALA A 391 -27.97 5.07 -4.19
C ALA A 391 -28.73 5.78 -5.32
N TYR A 392 -28.05 6.64 -6.08
CA TYR A 392 -28.61 7.39 -7.20
C TYR A 392 -27.60 7.54 -8.33
N VAL A 393 -28.13 7.58 -9.56
CA VAL A 393 -27.42 8.06 -10.74
C VAL A 393 -28.12 9.31 -11.22
N ILE A 394 -27.44 10.44 -11.22
CA ILE A 394 -27.99 11.75 -11.53
C ILE A 394 -27.34 12.27 -12.80
N PRO A 395 -28.12 12.55 -13.86
CA PRO A 395 -27.63 13.32 -15.00
C PRO A 395 -27.12 14.68 -14.53
N TYR A 396 -25.88 15.00 -14.87
CA TYR A 396 -25.25 16.24 -14.41
C TYR A 396 -24.93 17.23 -15.53
N SER A 397 -24.81 16.75 -16.78
CA SER A 397 -24.65 17.63 -17.93
C SER A 397 -25.95 18.35 -18.30
N THR A 398 -25.82 19.49 -18.95
CA THR A 398 -27.00 20.26 -19.46
C THR A 398 -27.57 19.66 -20.74
N ASP A 399 -27.02 18.57 -21.22
CA ASP A 399 -27.48 17.88 -22.40
C ASP A 399 -28.79 17.14 -22.16
N ARG A 400 -29.55 17.02 -23.22
CA ARG A 400 -30.76 16.21 -23.24
C ARG A 400 -30.41 14.74 -23.41
N PHE A 401 -31.12 13.88 -22.70
CA PHE A 401 -31.05 12.44 -22.88
C PHE A 401 -32.04 11.97 -23.93
N LEU A 402 -31.65 11.01 -24.74
CA LEU A 402 -32.57 10.25 -25.58
C LEU A 402 -33.14 9.06 -24.80
N LEU A 403 -32.29 8.40 -24.02
CA LEU A 403 -32.66 7.33 -23.10
C LEU A 403 -32.12 7.70 -21.71
N ASP A 404 -32.92 7.49 -20.69
CA ASP A 404 -32.64 7.84 -19.31
C ASP A 404 -32.64 6.57 -18.47
N ALA A 405 -31.51 6.30 -17.79
CA ALA A 405 -31.33 5.14 -16.92
C ALA A 405 -31.32 5.53 -15.45
N SER A 406 -31.86 4.66 -14.63
CA SER A 406 -31.75 4.75 -13.16
C SER A 406 -30.45 4.09 -12.66
N ALA A 407 -30.17 4.23 -11.37
CA ALA A 407 -29.05 3.54 -10.74
C ALA A 407 -29.15 2.01 -10.88
N SER A 408 -30.36 1.47 -10.75
CA SER A 408 -30.61 0.04 -10.90
C SER A 408 -30.33 -0.45 -12.33
N ASP A 409 -30.69 0.34 -13.33
CA ASP A 409 -30.50 -0.05 -14.72
C ASP A 409 -29.02 -0.07 -15.10
N LEU A 410 -28.24 0.91 -14.64
CA LEU A 410 -26.80 0.96 -14.89
C LEU A 410 -25.98 -0.08 -14.10
N THR A 411 -26.50 -0.59 -13.00
CA THR A 411 -25.80 -1.54 -12.15
C THR A 411 -26.28 -2.97 -12.30
N ALA A 412 -27.53 -3.18 -12.81
CA ALA A 412 -28.05 -4.48 -13.15
C ALA A 412 -27.67 -4.82 -14.59
N TYR A 413 -26.68 -5.71 -14.75
CA TYR A 413 -26.32 -6.19 -16.09
C TYR A 413 -27.28 -7.29 -16.50
N ASP A 414 -27.96 -7.08 -17.62
CA ASP A 414 -28.77 -8.11 -18.28
C ASP A 414 -28.09 -8.47 -19.61
N ASP A 415 -27.85 -9.75 -19.86
CA ASP A 415 -27.21 -10.27 -21.08
C ASP A 415 -28.08 -10.01 -22.35
N GLU A 416 -29.31 -9.58 -22.17
CA GLU A 416 -30.27 -9.29 -23.26
C GLU A 416 -30.37 -7.79 -23.61
N ILE A 417 -29.33 -6.99 -23.44
CA ILE A 417 -29.34 -5.58 -23.81
C ILE A 417 -29.56 -5.43 -25.33
N VAL A 418 -30.64 -4.77 -25.69
CA VAL A 418 -30.96 -4.42 -27.08
C VAL A 418 -30.41 -3.04 -27.42
N GLU A 419 -29.48 -2.95 -28.35
CA GLU A 419 -28.99 -1.66 -28.83
C GLU A 419 -29.95 -1.01 -29.84
N TYR A 420 -30.43 0.18 -29.50
CA TYR A 420 -31.20 1.00 -30.41
C TYR A 420 -30.32 2.02 -31.13
N VAL A 421 -30.59 2.22 -32.41
CA VAL A 421 -29.87 3.18 -33.24
C VAL A 421 -30.60 4.52 -33.18
N SER A 422 -29.89 5.55 -32.81
CA SER A 422 -30.27 6.93 -33.06
C SER A 422 -29.69 7.44 -34.38
N TRP A 423 -30.34 8.39 -35.06
CA TRP A 423 -29.77 9.09 -36.20
C TRP A 423 -28.48 9.81 -35.77
N GLU A 424 -27.39 9.47 -36.38
CA GLU A 424 -26.08 10.05 -36.11
C GLU A 424 -25.56 10.79 -37.35
N GLN A 425 -24.96 11.93 -37.13
CA GLN A 425 -24.43 12.75 -38.22
C GLN A 425 -23.19 12.08 -38.83
N ASP A 426 -23.11 11.99 -40.14
CA ASP A 426 -21.95 11.55 -40.94
C ASP A 426 -21.40 10.13 -40.71
N GLY A 427 -21.90 9.40 -39.72
CA GLY A 427 -21.39 8.07 -39.35
C GLY A 427 -22.43 6.97 -39.35
N PHE A 428 -23.62 7.26 -39.87
CA PHE A 428 -24.71 6.31 -39.83
C PHE A 428 -24.51 5.22 -40.90
N ALA A 429 -24.13 4.05 -40.44
CA ALA A 429 -24.10 2.85 -41.23
C ALA A 429 -25.19 1.90 -40.73
N LEU A 430 -26.20 1.62 -41.52
CA LEU A 430 -27.15 0.55 -41.26
C LEU A 430 -26.40 -0.78 -41.26
N SER A 431 -26.09 -1.32 -40.12
CA SER A 431 -25.70 -2.72 -39.98
C SER A 431 -26.94 -3.55 -39.61
N GLY A 432 -26.95 -4.82 -40.02
CA GLY A 432 -28.12 -5.68 -39.84
C GLY A 432 -28.53 -5.97 -38.39
N ASN A 433 -27.76 -5.49 -37.40
CA ASN A 433 -27.99 -5.67 -35.96
C ASN A 433 -28.51 -4.42 -35.28
N MET A 434 -28.83 -3.38 -36.01
CA MET A 434 -29.25 -2.10 -35.43
C MET A 434 -30.78 -1.99 -35.49
N LEU A 435 -31.40 -1.78 -34.34
CA LEU A 435 -32.83 -1.53 -34.20
C LEU A 435 -33.09 -0.04 -34.03
N PHE A 436 -34.20 0.45 -34.65
CA PHE A 436 -34.65 1.79 -34.39
C PHE A 436 -35.26 1.86 -32.97
N MET A 437 -35.19 3.05 -32.35
CA MET A 437 -35.80 3.27 -31.06
C MET A 437 -37.30 2.97 -31.15
N PRO A 438 -37.82 2.12 -30.27
CA PRO A 438 -39.26 1.82 -30.26
C PRO A 438 -40.07 3.02 -29.79
N ASP A 439 -41.33 3.06 -30.18
CA ASP A 439 -42.27 4.09 -29.75
C ASP A 439 -42.73 3.92 -28.28
N ASP A 440 -42.43 2.78 -27.68
CA ASP A 440 -42.82 2.44 -26.31
C ASP A 440 -41.65 2.65 -25.32
N GLU A 441 -41.77 3.61 -24.41
CA GLU A 441 -40.78 3.95 -23.42
C GLU A 441 -40.45 2.79 -22.46
N SER A 442 -41.36 1.85 -22.25
CA SER A 442 -41.13 0.68 -21.39
C SER A 442 -40.07 -0.26 -21.94
N SER A 443 -39.74 -0.17 -23.22
CA SER A 443 -38.70 -0.93 -23.88
C SER A 443 -37.30 -0.34 -23.67
N TYR A 444 -37.18 0.82 -23.02
CA TYR A 444 -35.89 1.50 -22.80
C TYR A 444 -35.17 1.07 -21.51
N GLU A 445 -35.88 0.35 -20.64
CA GLU A 445 -35.41 0.05 -19.28
C GLU A 445 -34.02 -0.60 -19.22
N ASN A 446 -33.60 -1.35 -20.25
CA ASN A 446 -32.32 -2.07 -20.25
C ASN A 446 -31.26 -1.48 -21.21
N ASN A 447 -31.47 -0.26 -21.74
CA ASN A 447 -30.58 0.30 -22.77
C ASN A 447 -29.51 1.27 -22.23
N GLY A 448 -29.46 1.47 -20.91
CA GLY A 448 -28.54 2.41 -20.33
C GLY A 448 -28.88 3.86 -20.66
N LEU A 449 -27.90 4.70 -20.69
CA LEU A 449 -28.03 6.14 -20.82
C LEU A 449 -27.42 6.61 -22.14
N VAL A 450 -28.21 7.33 -22.96
CA VAL A 450 -27.78 7.86 -24.25
C VAL A 450 -28.02 9.38 -24.28
N TRP A 451 -26.97 10.15 -24.58
CA TRP A 451 -27.06 11.61 -24.70
C TRP A 451 -27.42 12.04 -26.10
N ASP A 452 -28.11 13.18 -26.22
CA ASP A 452 -28.55 13.76 -27.50
C ASP A 452 -27.42 14.49 -28.25
N SER A 453 -26.25 14.68 -27.62
CA SER A 453 -25.15 15.42 -28.20
C SER A 453 -24.23 14.55 -29.08
N PHE A 454 -23.64 15.22 -30.07
CA PHE A 454 -22.59 14.66 -30.92
C PHE A 454 -21.24 15.32 -30.64
N PRO A 455 -20.10 14.64 -30.87
CA PRO A 455 -18.80 15.27 -30.72
C PRO A 455 -18.62 16.37 -31.77
N THR A 456 -18.02 17.47 -31.37
CA THR A 456 -17.72 18.58 -32.28
C THR A 456 -16.41 18.31 -33.00
N THR A 457 -16.40 18.43 -34.31
CA THR A 457 -15.15 18.42 -35.10
C THR A 457 -14.39 19.72 -34.85
N SER A 458 -13.51 19.77 -33.87
CA SER A 458 -12.58 20.86 -33.74
C SER A 458 -11.29 20.53 -34.52
N VAL A 459 -11.06 21.29 -35.60
CA VAL A 459 -9.86 21.25 -36.40
C VAL A 459 -8.75 21.98 -35.62
N SER A 460 -8.17 21.36 -34.65
CA SER A 460 -6.89 21.83 -34.09
C SER A 460 -6.02 20.63 -33.72
N SER A 461 -4.86 20.63 -34.29
CA SER A 461 -3.73 19.72 -34.19
C SER A 461 -3.62 18.95 -32.87
N SER A 462 -3.53 17.62 -33.00
CA SER A 462 -3.07 16.64 -32.01
C SER A 462 -3.92 16.45 -30.76
N GLU A 463 -4.47 15.26 -30.58
CA GLU A 463 -5.01 14.62 -29.38
C GLU A 463 -6.45 14.96 -28.91
N ALA A 464 -7.06 16.06 -29.26
CA ALA A 464 -8.39 16.44 -28.83
C ALA A 464 -9.44 16.47 -29.97
N GLN A 465 -9.37 15.52 -30.87
CA GLN A 465 -10.35 15.42 -31.96
C GLN A 465 -11.63 14.77 -31.44
N ASN A 466 -12.79 15.32 -31.86
CA ASN A 466 -14.09 14.78 -31.58
C ASN A 466 -14.51 14.74 -30.10
N GLN A 467 -14.31 15.83 -29.39
CA GLN A 467 -14.83 15.99 -28.04
C GLN A 467 -16.29 16.46 -28.04
N TYR A 468 -17.06 16.00 -27.07
CA TYR A 468 -18.40 16.52 -26.81
C TYR A 468 -18.32 17.92 -26.19
N ALA A 469 -19.22 18.80 -26.64
CA ALA A 469 -19.37 20.14 -26.06
C ALA A 469 -20.87 20.50 -25.98
N PRO A 470 -21.50 20.46 -24.79
CA PRO A 470 -20.91 20.13 -23.48
C PRO A 470 -20.50 18.65 -23.34
N ILE A 471 -19.59 18.36 -22.42
CA ILE A 471 -19.17 16.98 -22.12
C ILE A 471 -20.30 16.27 -21.37
N PRO A 472 -20.76 15.09 -21.84
CA PRO A 472 -21.71 14.26 -21.12
C PRO A 472 -21.14 13.80 -19.77
N VAL A 473 -21.90 14.00 -18.70
CA VAL A 473 -21.50 13.70 -17.33
C VAL A 473 -22.64 13.05 -16.58
N ILE A 474 -22.34 11.97 -15.89
CA ILE A 474 -23.22 11.43 -14.84
C ILE A 474 -22.56 11.60 -13.48
N ARG A 475 -23.37 11.80 -12.47
CA ARG A 475 -22.98 11.74 -11.07
C ARG A 475 -23.61 10.49 -10.46
N VAL A 476 -22.75 9.68 -9.87
CA VAL A 476 -23.15 8.50 -9.12
C VAL A 476 -23.03 8.82 -7.64
N ASP A 477 -24.13 8.78 -6.92
CA ASP A 477 -24.19 9.04 -5.48
C ASP A 477 -24.26 7.72 -4.70
N PHE A 478 -23.46 7.62 -3.66
CA PHE A 478 -23.51 6.53 -2.70
C PHE A 478 -24.20 6.98 -1.41
N ALA A 479 -24.82 6.05 -0.67
CA ALA A 479 -25.54 6.38 0.57
C ALA A 479 -24.63 6.88 1.70
N ALA A 480 -23.30 6.57 1.62
CA ALA A 480 -22.27 7.01 2.54
C ALA A 480 -20.92 7.04 1.80
N ASN A 481 -19.85 7.50 2.45
CA ASN A 481 -18.51 7.33 1.93
C ASN A 481 -18.21 5.84 1.77
N VAL A 482 -17.87 5.39 0.55
CA VAL A 482 -17.56 4.01 0.19
C VAL A 482 -16.17 3.93 -0.42
N SER A 483 -15.49 2.80 -0.21
CA SER A 483 -14.21 2.52 -0.85
C SER A 483 -14.35 1.30 -1.77
N PHE A 484 -13.78 1.36 -2.95
CA PHE A 484 -13.80 0.29 -3.94
C PHE A 484 -12.52 0.30 -4.79
N GLY A 485 -12.18 -0.83 -5.40
CA GLY A 485 -10.94 -1.02 -6.15
C GLY A 485 -11.09 -0.95 -7.65
N SER A 486 -12.31 -0.94 -8.18
CA SER A 486 -12.53 -0.88 -9.62
C SER A 486 -13.82 -0.16 -10.00
N VAL A 487 -13.80 0.44 -11.17
CA VAL A 487 -14.97 0.93 -11.89
C VAL A 487 -15.08 0.15 -13.19
N VAL A 488 -16.15 -0.61 -13.35
CA VAL A 488 -16.45 -1.36 -14.58
C VAL A 488 -17.40 -0.52 -15.42
N LEU A 489 -17.02 -0.26 -16.64
CA LEU A 489 -17.82 0.54 -17.58
C LEU A 489 -18.08 -0.25 -18.86
N ASP A 490 -19.35 -0.36 -19.25
CA ASP A 490 -19.80 -0.89 -20.53
C ASP A 490 -20.48 0.21 -21.33
N PHE A 491 -20.08 0.37 -22.57
CA PHE A 491 -20.55 1.43 -23.45
C PHE A 491 -21.46 0.92 -24.59
N GLY A 492 -21.67 -0.40 -24.67
CA GLY A 492 -22.40 -1.04 -25.73
C GLY A 492 -21.55 -1.45 -26.92
N GLU A 493 -22.11 -2.28 -27.77
CA GLU A 493 -21.39 -2.95 -28.87
C GLU A 493 -20.82 -2.00 -29.93
N ASN A 494 -21.45 -0.82 -30.11
CA ASN A 494 -21.15 0.09 -31.22
C ASN A 494 -20.51 1.41 -30.78
N PHE A 495 -20.14 1.57 -29.50
CA PHE A 495 -19.58 2.81 -28.98
C PHE A 495 -18.32 2.57 -28.15
N ILE A 496 -17.26 3.31 -28.47
CA ILE A 496 -16.03 3.37 -27.67
C ILE A 496 -15.69 4.85 -27.48
N PRO A 497 -15.72 5.40 -26.25
CA PRO A 497 -15.24 6.74 -26.01
C PRO A 497 -13.73 6.84 -26.20
N THR A 498 -13.21 8.01 -26.57
CA THR A 498 -11.76 8.24 -26.63
C THR A 498 -11.15 8.35 -25.24
N TYR A 499 -11.84 9.03 -24.34
CA TYR A 499 -11.44 9.19 -22.95
C TYR A 499 -12.65 9.19 -22.01
N VAL A 500 -12.45 8.67 -20.82
CA VAL A 500 -13.37 8.77 -19.69
C VAL A 500 -12.64 9.45 -18.52
N GLY A 501 -13.24 10.53 -18.01
CA GLY A 501 -12.78 11.20 -16.79
C GLY A 501 -13.54 10.66 -15.59
N LEU A 502 -12.84 10.35 -14.51
CA LEU A 502 -13.44 9.99 -13.23
C LEU A 502 -13.01 10.98 -12.17
N ARG A 503 -13.99 11.52 -11.42
CA ARG A 503 -13.72 12.46 -10.34
C ARG A 503 -14.57 12.16 -9.12
N GLY A 504 -13.92 11.68 -8.04
CA GLY A 504 -14.52 11.27 -6.80
C GLY A 504 -14.42 12.34 -5.71
N TYR A 505 -15.46 12.43 -4.88
CA TYR A 505 -15.53 13.31 -3.73
C TYR A 505 -15.89 12.53 -2.48
N ARG A 506 -15.31 12.93 -1.35
CA ARG A 506 -15.70 12.46 -0.02
C ARG A 506 -16.47 13.54 0.73
N ASP A 507 -17.27 13.11 1.69
CA ASP A 507 -17.93 13.97 2.67
C ASP A 507 -17.24 13.80 4.04
N ASP A 508 -16.67 14.88 4.53
CA ASP A 508 -16.12 14.98 5.88
C ASP A 508 -17.02 15.94 6.68
N ASP A 509 -18.07 15.41 7.31
CA ASP A 509 -19.06 16.15 8.11
C ASP A 509 -19.64 17.41 7.41
N GLY A 510 -20.02 17.27 6.14
CA GLY A 510 -20.57 18.35 5.33
C GLY A 510 -19.52 19.20 4.61
N THR A 511 -18.24 18.86 4.73
CA THR A 511 -17.16 19.43 3.94
C THR A 511 -16.76 18.45 2.85
N TYR A 512 -16.84 18.88 1.60
CA TYR A 512 -16.55 18.01 0.46
C TYR A 512 -15.16 18.26 -0.09
N SER A 513 -14.39 17.20 -0.25
CA SER A 513 -13.04 17.25 -0.83
C SER A 513 -12.88 16.25 -1.97
N THR A 514 -12.10 16.63 -2.99
CA THR A 514 -11.78 15.74 -4.09
C THR A 514 -10.78 14.70 -3.60
N VAL A 515 -11.12 13.42 -3.72
CA VAL A 515 -10.24 12.28 -3.36
C VAL A 515 -9.73 11.52 -4.58
N TYR A 516 -10.36 11.72 -5.74
CA TYR A 516 -9.96 11.08 -6.98
C TYR A 516 -10.18 12.01 -8.17
N ASN A 517 -9.23 12.11 -9.10
CA ASN A 517 -9.37 12.90 -10.32
C ASN A 517 -8.38 12.41 -11.38
N LYS A 518 -8.83 11.53 -12.27
CA LYS A 518 -8.00 10.99 -13.36
C LYS A 518 -8.76 10.93 -14.68
N LEU A 519 -8.01 11.00 -15.79
CA LEU A 519 -8.49 10.83 -17.15
C LEU A 519 -7.92 9.52 -17.71
N TRP A 520 -8.80 8.65 -18.19
CA TRP A 520 -8.46 7.34 -18.71
C TRP A 520 -8.69 7.29 -20.22
N LYS A 521 -7.68 6.83 -20.96
CA LYS A 521 -7.83 6.56 -22.37
C LYS A 521 -8.59 5.26 -22.55
N MET A 522 -9.60 5.26 -23.43
CA MET A 522 -10.43 4.10 -23.72
C MET A 522 -10.00 3.49 -25.04
N ASP A 523 -9.91 2.17 -25.09
CA ASP A 523 -9.57 1.38 -26.28
C ASP A 523 -10.54 0.22 -26.47
N ALA A 524 -11.47 0.01 -25.54
CA ALA A 524 -12.45 -1.04 -25.57
C ALA A 524 -13.84 -0.54 -25.14
N LYS A 525 -14.88 -1.25 -25.60
CA LYS A 525 -16.27 -0.99 -25.22
C LYS A 525 -16.61 -1.45 -23.80
N HIS A 526 -15.92 -2.45 -23.30
CA HIS A 526 -15.95 -2.90 -21.91
C HIS A 526 -14.61 -2.64 -21.26
N MET A 527 -14.59 -1.94 -20.15
CA MET A 527 -13.35 -1.60 -19.47
C MET A 527 -13.48 -1.70 -17.96
N VAL A 528 -12.50 -2.33 -17.34
CA VAL A 528 -12.33 -2.37 -15.90
C VAL A 528 -11.19 -1.40 -15.53
N ILE A 529 -11.54 -0.27 -14.93
CA ILE A 529 -10.59 0.72 -14.40
C ILE A 529 -10.26 0.30 -12.97
N ILE A 530 -9.03 -0.14 -12.75
CA ILE A 530 -8.56 -0.54 -11.44
C ILE A 530 -7.73 0.59 -10.86
N ASP A 531 -8.18 1.07 -9.70
CA ASP A 531 -7.48 2.10 -8.93
C ASP A 531 -8.00 2.12 -7.50
N ASN A 532 -7.39 2.90 -6.62
CA ASN A 532 -7.88 3.09 -5.27
C ASN A 532 -8.90 4.25 -5.24
N PHE A 533 -10.16 3.91 -5.04
CA PHE A 533 -11.25 4.85 -4.83
C PHE A 533 -11.61 4.85 -3.34
N ASP A 534 -10.92 5.68 -2.55
CA ASP A 534 -11.13 5.70 -1.11
C ASP A 534 -12.12 6.77 -0.67
N ARG A 535 -13.09 6.38 0.18
CA ARG A 535 -14.06 7.27 0.82
C ARG A 535 -14.86 8.15 -0.16
N VAL A 536 -15.33 7.59 -1.24
CA VAL A 536 -16.13 8.31 -2.25
C VAL A 536 -17.59 8.35 -1.84
N VAL A 537 -18.18 9.55 -1.71
CA VAL A 537 -19.62 9.75 -1.48
C VAL A 537 -20.35 9.99 -2.80
N TRP A 538 -19.68 10.59 -3.80
CA TRP A 538 -20.14 10.61 -5.17
C TRP A 538 -18.99 10.62 -6.17
N LEU A 539 -19.25 10.06 -7.33
CA LEU A 539 -18.33 9.97 -8.45
C LEU A 539 -18.96 10.62 -9.69
N TYR A 540 -18.22 11.52 -10.33
CA TYR A 540 -18.54 11.99 -11.66
C TYR A 540 -17.86 11.11 -12.69
N ILE A 541 -18.60 10.70 -13.73
CA ILE A 541 -18.10 9.99 -14.91
C ILE A 541 -18.33 10.92 -16.11
N TYR A 542 -17.22 11.30 -16.76
CA TYR A 542 -17.20 12.20 -17.92
C TYR A 542 -16.91 11.37 -19.16
N VAL A 543 -17.81 11.37 -20.14
CA VAL A 543 -17.57 10.77 -21.47
C VAL A 543 -17.03 11.86 -22.38
N VAL A 544 -15.71 11.88 -22.62
CA VAL A 544 -15.05 13.09 -23.17
C VAL A 544 -15.18 13.21 -24.68
N GLY A 545 -15.12 12.10 -25.42
CA GLY A 545 -15.20 12.16 -26.87
C GLY A 545 -15.37 10.77 -27.51
N SER A 546 -15.47 10.73 -28.82
CA SER A 546 -15.52 9.49 -29.62
C SER A 546 -14.74 9.67 -30.92
N ASP A 547 -14.09 8.63 -31.42
CA ASP A 547 -13.42 8.63 -32.71
C ASP A 547 -14.38 8.75 -33.89
N LYS A 548 -15.65 8.48 -33.65
CA LYS A 548 -16.74 8.57 -34.63
C LYS A 548 -17.74 9.64 -34.20
N MET A 549 -18.50 10.15 -35.18
CA MET A 549 -19.60 11.08 -34.94
C MET A 549 -20.79 10.33 -34.37
N GLN A 550 -20.65 9.81 -33.14
CA GLN A 550 -21.65 9.03 -32.43
C GLN A 550 -22.14 9.75 -31.18
N ARG A 551 -23.34 9.43 -30.74
CA ARG A 551 -23.86 9.87 -29.46
C ARG A 551 -23.15 9.16 -28.32
N ALA A 552 -22.87 9.87 -27.25
CA ALA A 552 -22.30 9.27 -26.05
C ALA A 552 -23.30 8.29 -25.41
N ARG A 553 -22.79 7.17 -24.94
CA ARG A 553 -23.57 6.09 -24.31
C ARG A 553 -22.82 5.52 -23.12
N ILE A 554 -23.58 5.00 -22.19
CA ILE A 554 -23.08 4.16 -21.10
C ILE A 554 -24.19 3.18 -20.70
N GLN A 555 -23.93 1.91 -20.81
CA GLN A 555 -24.93 0.87 -20.51
C GLN A 555 -24.77 0.31 -19.11
N ARG A 556 -23.53 0.23 -18.60
CA ARG A 556 -23.27 -0.28 -17.26
C ARG A 556 -22.19 0.54 -16.57
N ALA A 557 -22.39 0.77 -15.29
CA ALA A 557 -21.35 1.24 -14.38
C ALA A 557 -21.43 0.43 -13.07
N ALA A 558 -20.44 -0.40 -12.79
CA ALA A 558 -20.35 -1.14 -11.53
C ALA A 558 -19.10 -0.71 -10.74
N PHE A 559 -19.22 -0.78 -9.43
CA PHE A 559 -18.21 -0.32 -8.48
C PHE A 559 -17.89 -1.46 -7.52
N SER A 560 -16.73 -2.08 -7.66
CA SER A 560 -16.42 -3.32 -6.98
C SER A 560 -14.93 -3.44 -6.64
N TRP A 561 -14.53 -4.59 -6.17
CA TRP A 561 -13.13 -5.01 -6.05
C TRP A 561 -12.73 -6.00 -7.15
N GLU A 562 -13.57 -6.16 -8.16
CA GLU A 562 -13.26 -6.97 -9.33
C GLU A 562 -12.05 -6.36 -10.08
N ASN A 563 -11.07 -7.19 -10.41
CA ASN A 563 -9.86 -6.74 -11.09
C ASN A 563 -9.84 -7.08 -12.59
N GLY A 564 -10.91 -7.64 -13.11
CA GLY A 564 -11.05 -8.00 -14.52
C GLY A 564 -10.20 -9.20 -14.97
N TYR A 565 -9.53 -9.89 -14.03
CA TYR A 565 -8.82 -11.12 -14.37
C TYR A 565 -9.76 -12.32 -14.31
N GLU A 566 -9.66 -13.17 -15.31
CA GLU A 566 -10.29 -14.48 -15.32
C GLU A 566 -9.21 -15.55 -15.48
N ILE A 567 -9.12 -16.49 -14.55
CA ILE A 567 -8.26 -17.67 -14.66
C ILE A 567 -9.04 -18.74 -15.41
N THR A 568 -8.62 -19.00 -16.63
CA THR A 568 -9.21 -19.99 -17.53
C THR A 568 -8.51 -21.34 -17.41
N ALA A 569 -9.06 -22.37 -18.06
CA ALA A 569 -8.41 -23.68 -18.10
C ALA A 569 -7.05 -23.66 -18.83
N GLU A 570 -6.83 -22.68 -19.73
CA GLU A 570 -5.59 -22.53 -20.49
C GLU A 570 -4.46 -21.93 -19.63
N ASP A 571 -4.80 -21.18 -18.60
CA ASP A 571 -3.85 -20.57 -17.66
C ASP A 571 -3.31 -21.55 -16.63
N ILE A 572 -3.98 -22.70 -16.45
CA ILE A 572 -3.71 -23.62 -15.35
C ILE A 572 -2.83 -24.78 -15.83
N PHE A 573 -1.76 -25.04 -15.10
CA PHE A 573 -0.95 -26.25 -15.28
C PHE A 573 -1.60 -27.45 -14.63
N GLY A 574 -1.78 -28.51 -15.40
CA GLY A 574 -2.35 -29.76 -14.90
C GLY A 574 -3.84 -29.65 -14.55
N ASN A 575 -4.28 -30.45 -13.58
CA ASN A 575 -5.67 -30.45 -13.12
C ASN A 575 -5.79 -29.70 -11.80
N PRO A 576 -6.56 -28.62 -11.75
CA PRO A 576 -6.80 -27.91 -10.50
C PRO A 576 -7.52 -28.82 -9.50
N LYS A 577 -7.05 -28.78 -8.25
CA LYS A 577 -7.64 -29.60 -7.18
C LYS A 577 -8.76 -28.82 -6.49
N GLY A 578 -10.00 -29.27 -6.66
CA GLY A 578 -11.15 -28.75 -5.95
C GLY A 578 -11.42 -29.52 -4.65
N THR A 579 -11.69 -28.82 -3.58
CA THR A 579 -12.03 -29.38 -2.27
C THR A 579 -13.30 -28.70 -1.77
N LYS A 580 -14.29 -29.49 -1.33
CA LYS A 580 -15.44 -28.97 -0.61
C LYS A 580 -15.04 -28.79 0.84
N LEU A 581 -15.13 -27.56 1.33
CA LEU A 581 -14.85 -27.22 2.71
C LEU A 581 -16.00 -27.70 3.63
N PRO A 582 -15.76 -27.91 4.94
CA PRO A 582 -16.83 -28.14 5.89
C PRO A 582 -17.84 -26.99 5.85
N SER A 583 -19.13 -27.32 5.76
CA SER A 583 -20.18 -26.29 5.72
C SER A 583 -20.31 -25.64 7.10
N CYS A 584 -20.34 -24.30 7.12
CA CYS A 584 -20.71 -23.52 8.28
C CYS A 584 -22.24 -23.42 8.36
N ARG A 585 -22.86 -23.91 9.44
CA ARG A 585 -24.31 -23.81 9.63
C ARG A 585 -24.72 -22.43 10.10
N ASN A 586 -24.09 -21.97 11.17
CA ASN A 586 -24.32 -20.66 11.73
C ASN A 586 -22.98 -19.96 11.98
N VAL A 587 -22.90 -18.66 11.76
CA VAL A 587 -21.86 -17.83 12.34
C VAL A 587 -22.35 -17.27 13.64
N ILE A 588 -21.59 -17.49 14.70
CA ILE A 588 -21.88 -17.06 16.06
C ILE A 588 -20.79 -16.08 16.49
N VAL A 589 -21.21 -14.91 16.97
CA VAL A 589 -20.32 -13.85 17.45
C VAL A 589 -20.68 -13.56 18.90
N PRO A 590 -19.87 -14.02 19.87
CA PRO A 590 -19.98 -13.62 21.26
C PRO A 590 -19.68 -12.13 21.43
N LEU A 591 -20.43 -11.47 22.30
CA LEU A 591 -20.24 -10.04 22.62
C LEU A 591 -19.66 -9.89 24.02
N ASP A 592 -18.60 -9.11 24.13
CA ASP A 592 -17.93 -8.84 25.42
C ASP A 592 -18.48 -7.53 26.02
N ASN A 593 -19.60 -7.64 26.72
CA ASN A 593 -20.23 -6.53 27.45
C ASN A 593 -19.61 -6.42 28.84
N ARG A 594 -18.96 -5.30 29.16
CA ARG A 594 -18.27 -5.09 30.43
C ARG A 594 -18.98 -4.08 31.34
N THR A 595 -18.96 -4.37 32.64
CA THR A 595 -19.43 -3.47 33.69
C THR A 595 -18.37 -3.30 34.78
N ALA A 596 -18.19 -2.06 35.26
CA ALA A 596 -17.23 -1.78 36.31
C ALA A 596 -17.78 -2.14 37.70
N GLU A 597 -16.97 -2.81 38.48
CA GLU A 597 -17.23 -3.11 39.88
C GLU A 597 -16.68 -2.00 40.82
N THR A 598 -16.81 -2.19 42.11
CA THR A 598 -16.14 -1.33 43.11
C THR A 598 -14.63 -1.56 43.06
N ALA A 599 -13.87 -0.50 43.40
CA ALA A 599 -12.42 -0.61 43.43
C ALA A 599 -11.93 -1.65 44.45
N GLU A 600 -10.92 -2.40 44.07
CA GLU A 600 -10.28 -3.45 44.85
C GLU A 600 -8.75 -3.43 44.68
N ASP A 601 -8.04 -4.09 45.58
CA ASP A 601 -6.61 -4.33 45.40
C ASP A 601 -6.38 -5.39 44.31
N ILE A 602 -5.69 -4.98 43.23
CA ILE A 602 -5.40 -5.82 42.08
C ILE A 602 -4.23 -6.76 42.38
N LYS A 603 -3.12 -6.15 42.83
CA LYS A 603 -1.86 -6.87 42.99
C LYS A 603 -0.91 -6.11 43.88
N THR A 604 -0.24 -6.82 44.79
CA THR A 604 0.93 -6.35 45.47
C THR A 604 2.18 -7.00 44.91
N THR A 605 3.19 -6.26 44.53
CA THR A 605 4.42 -6.78 43.94
C THR A 605 5.60 -5.92 44.33
N THR A 606 6.80 -6.46 44.18
CA THR A 606 8.06 -5.76 44.43
C THR A 606 8.76 -5.44 43.12
N ILE A 607 9.24 -4.20 42.94
CA ILE A 607 9.99 -3.76 41.77
C ILE A 607 11.33 -3.15 42.23
N THR A 608 12.33 -3.13 41.35
CA THR A 608 13.62 -2.51 41.63
C THR A 608 13.56 -1.02 41.29
N ALA A 609 13.96 -0.16 42.21
CA ALA A 609 14.01 1.29 42.01
C ALA A 609 14.95 1.65 40.84
N GLY A 610 14.57 2.64 40.04
CA GLY A 610 15.31 3.10 38.87
C GLY A 610 15.10 2.29 37.62
N THR A 611 14.30 1.21 37.70
CA THR A 611 13.98 0.35 36.53
C THR A 611 12.49 0.46 36.21
N GLU A 612 12.14 0.81 34.96
CA GLU A 612 10.76 0.75 34.48
C GLU A 612 10.28 -0.70 34.46
N THR A 613 9.15 -0.96 35.10
CA THR A 613 8.59 -2.32 35.23
C THR A 613 7.13 -2.34 34.81
N TRP A 614 6.77 -3.32 33.98
CA TRP A 614 5.39 -3.62 33.62
C TRP A 614 4.80 -4.60 34.64
N ILE A 615 3.66 -4.22 35.23
CA ILE A 615 2.90 -5.07 36.17
C ILE A 615 1.58 -5.45 35.50
N GLU A 616 1.45 -6.68 35.05
CA GLU A 616 0.21 -7.19 34.46
C GLU A 616 -0.83 -7.49 35.54
N HIS A 617 -2.08 -7.12 35.25
CA HIS A 617 -3.18 -7.24 36.21
C HIS A 617 -3.79 -8.63 36.30
N GLY A 618 -3.73 -9.40 35.19
CA GLY A 618 -4.37 -10.70 35.05
C GLY A 618 -5.81 -10.64 34.56
N ASP A 619 -6.53 -9.55 34.86
CA ASP A 619 -7.89 -9.24 34.40
C ASP A 619 -7.94 -7.79 33.85
N MET A 620 -9.11 -7.38 33.36
CA MET A 620 -9.35 -6.04 32.86
C MET A 620 -9.79 -5.10 33.99
N TYR A 621 -9.11 -3.95 34.13
CA TYR A 621 -9.43 -2.93 35.12
C TYR A 621 -9.49 -1.53 34.52
N GLN A 622 -10.24 -0.65 35.17
CA GLN A 622 -10.22 0.81 34.90
C GLN A 622 -9.88 1.58 36.17
N ASP A 623 -9.51 2.84 36.01
CA ASP A 623 -9.15 3.77 37.12
C ASP A 623 -8.04 3.19 38.03
N VAL A 624 -7.05 2.54 37.43
CA VAL A 624 -5.98 1.87 38.17
C VAL A 624 -5.01 2.89 38.74
N THR A 625 -4.72 2.80 40.04
CA THR A 625 -3.74 3.62 40.75
C THR A 625 -2.65 2.75 41.36
N ALA A 626 -1.44 3.29 41.45
CA ALA A 626 -0.30 2.64 42.08
C ALA A 626 0.10 3.39 43.36
N THR A 627 0.29 2.66 44.45
CA THR A 627 0.74 3.22 45.72
C THR A 627 1.90 2.39 46.30
N THR A 628 2.68 2.96 47.23
CA THR A 628 3.78 2.25 47.89
C THR A 628 3.80 2.50 49.39
N SER A 629 4.12 1.45 50.16
CA SER A 629 4.41 1.53 51.58
C SER A 629 5.89 1.79 51.88
N THR A 630 6.78 1.72 50.89
CA THR A 630 8.23 1.91 51.02
C THR A 630 8.55 3.38 51.32
N SER A 631 9.07 3.65 52.52
CA SER A 631 9.36 5.00 52.97
C SER A 631 10.40 5.71 52.09
N GLY A 632 10.09 6.91 51.61
CA GLY A 632 10.95 7.71 50.76
C GLY A 632 10.88 7.40 49.27
N ALA A 633 10.16 6.34 48.88
CA ALA A 633 9.94 6.03 47.47
C ALA A 633 8.80 6.87 46.88
N THR A 634 8.99 7.30 45.65
CA THR A 634 7.96 7.92 44.81
C THR A 634 7.73 7.06 43.59
N LEU A 635 6.46 6.91 43.18
CA LEU A 635 6.07 6.16 42.00
C LEU A 635 5.64 7.11 40.88
N ASP A 636 6.24 6.96 39.71
CA ASP A 636 5.71 7.46 38.45
C ASP A 636 5.11 6.28 37.71
N TYR A 637 3.84 6.40 37.26
CA TYR A 637 3.15 5.29 36.65
C TYR A 637 2.14 5.71 35.57
N ILE A 638 1.97 4.85 34.60
CA ILE A 638 0.94 4.94 33.57
C ILE A 638 0.15 3.64 33.58
N SER A 639 -1.17 3.75 33.78
CA SER A 639 -2.04 2.59 33.90
C SER A 639 -2.87 2.39 32.64
N TYR A 640 -2.97 1.13 32.21
CA TYR A 640 -3.78 0.64 31.12
C TYR A 640 -4.78 -0.41 31.64
N ALA A 641 -5.65 -0.94 30.79
CA ALA A 641 -6.68 -1.85 31.24
C ALA A 641 -6.13 -3.20 31.77
N TYR A 642 -5.06 -3.69 31.20
CA TYR A 642 -4.49 -5.01 31.55
C TYR A 642 -3.12 -4.93 32.24
N ALA A 643 -2.45 -3.77 32.19
CA ALA A 643 -1.12 -3.60 32.75
C ALA A 643 -0.89 -2.17 33.26
N THR A 644 0.01 -2.00 34.23
CA THR A 644 0.51 -0.71 34.67
C THR A 644 2.04 -0.67 34.51
N LYS A 645 2.54 0.35 33.87
CA LYS A 645 3.97 0.67 33.79
C LYS A 645 4.36 1.51 34.99
N VAL A 646 5.34 1.10 35.78
CA VAL A 646 5.74 1.76 37.04
C VAL A 646 7.24 1.99 37.05
N LEU A 647 7.64 3.20 37.45
CA LEU A 647 9.01 3.55 37.76
C LEU A 647 9.07 4.05 39.22
N ALA A 648 9.83 3.37 40.05
CA ALA A 648 10.07 3.82 41.43
C ALA A 648 11.36 4.64 41.53
N SER A 649 11.33 5.75 42.29
CA SER A 649 12.47 6.63 42.51
C SER A 649 12.55 7.11 43.97
N GLY A 650 13.61 7.82 44.32
CA GLY A 650 13.81 8.37 45.68
C GLY A 650 14.48 7.40 46.66
N VAL A 651 14.61 6.12 46.33
CA VAL A 651 15.27 5.09 47.16
C VAL A 651 16.16 4.20 46.26
N THR A 652 16.99 3.38 46.90
CA THR A 652 17.78 2.32 46.22
C THR A 652 17.29 0.96 46.69
N GLY A 653 17.19 -0.01 45.76
CA GLY A 653 16.75 -1.37 46.07
C GLY A 653 15.29 -1.62 45.76
N ASP A 654 14.69 -2.55 46.48
CA ASP A 654 13.35 -3.04 46.25
C ASP A 654 12.27 -2.13 46.81
N VAL A 655 11.22 -1.89 46.04
CA VAL A 655 10.06 -1.07 46.37
C VAL A 655 8.79 -1.91 46.25
N GLU A 656 8.02 -1.98 47.32
CA GLU A 656 6.68 -2.60 47.27
C GLU A 656 5.70 -1.68 46.57
N VAL A 657 4.98 -2.20 45.59
CA VAL A 657 3.94 -1.49 44.85
C VAL A 657 2.60 -2.24 45.00
N VAL A 658 1.57 -1.47 45.38
CA VAL A 658 0.18 -1.96 45.45
C VAL A 658 -0.61 -1.27 44.36
N LEU A 659 -1.24 -2.06 43.48
CA LEU A 659 -2.18 -1.58 42.48
C LEU A 659 -3.61 -1.74 42.98
N ASN A 660 -4.41 -0.68 42.82
CA ASN A 660 -5.83 -0.68 43.13
C ASN A 660 -6.64 -0.14 41.96
N GLY A 661 -7.78 -0.74 41.66
CA GLY A 661 -8.60 -0.33 40.52
C GLY A 661 -9.96 -1.00 40.50
N LYS A 662 -10.82 -0.62 39.55
CA LYS A 662 -12.16 -1.18 39.37
C LYS A 662 -12.11 -2.29 38.33
N LYS A 663 -12.43 -3.51 38.75
CA LYS A 663 -12.51 -4.66 37.83
C LYS A 663 -13.63 -4.44 36.82
N LEU A 664 -13.37 -4.76 35.56
CA LEU A 664 -14.35 -4.79 34.49
C LEU A 664 -14.79 -6.23 34.28
N THR A 665 -15.95 -6.60 34.83
CA THR A 665 -16.50 -7.95 34.73
C THR A 665 -17.39 -8.09 33.52
N GLN A 666 -17.38 -9.28 32.94
CA GLN A 666 -18.25 -9.62 31.83
C GLN A 666 -19.68 -9.73 32.35
N GLY A 667 -20.61 -9.08 31.63
CA GLY A 667 -22.05 -9.20 31.89
C GLY A 667 -22.61 -10.56 31.51
N ALA A 668 -23.95 -10.66 31.45
CA ALA A 668 -24.58 -11.87 30.97
C ALA A 668 -24.10 -12.22 29.56
N GLU A 669 -24.01 -13.55 29.27
CA GLU A 669 -23.67 -14.05 27.94
C GLU A 669 -24.61 -13.45 26.90
N ASP A 670 -24.04 -12.72 25.93
CA ASP A 670 -24.76 -12.16 24.78
C ASP A 670 -24.03 -12.60 23.51
N LYS A 671 -24.77 -13.01 22.50
CA LYS A 671 -24.23 -13.43 21.22
C LYS A 671 -25.16 -13.11 20.08
N ARG A 672 -24.58 -12.84 18.93
CA ARG A 672 -25.30 -12.66 17.68
C ARG A 672 -25.07 -13.86 16.80
N THR A 673 -26.10 -14.27 16.08
CA THR A 673 -26.06 -15.46 15.23
C THR A 673 -26.73 -15.18 13.90
N ILE A 674 -26.09 -15.60 12.82
CA ILE A 674 -26.67 -15.61 11.48
C ILE A 674 -26.59 -17.04 10.92
N ALA A 675 -27.68 -17.53 10.35
CA ALA A 675 -27.73 -18.83 9.71
C ALA A 675 -27.24 -18.72 8.26
N ILE A 676 -26.35 -19.64 7.84
CA ILE A 676 -25.82 -19.73 6.48
C ILE A 676 -26.36 -20.97 5.78
N ASN A 677 -26.26 -22.14 6.42
CA ASN A 677 -26.64 -23.40 5.85
C ASN A 677 -27.62 -24.15 6.79
N THR A 678 -28.34 -25.11 6.23
CA THR A 678 -29.21 -25.99 7.01
C THR A 678 -28.46 -27.12 7.73
N ILE A 679 -27.23 -27.41 7.27
CA ILE A 679 -26.37 -28.48 7.80
C ILE A 679 -24.96 -27.90 8.01
N GLY A 680 -24.17 -28.56 8.84
CA GLY A 680 -22.78 -28.16 9.11
C GLY A 680 -22.53 -27.89 10.60
N GLU A 681 -21.36 -27.39 10.91
CA GLU A 681 -20.96 -27.01 12.27
C GLU A 681 -21.16 -25.49 12.46
N ASP A 682 -21.29 -25.06 13.71
CA ASP A 682 -21.35 -23.64 14.03
C ASP A 682 -19.92 -23.04 14.04
N CYS A 683 -19.77 -21.92 13.38
CA CYS A 683 -18.51 -21.18 13.31
C CYS A 683 -18.56 -20.02 14.31
N GLU A 684 -17.83 -20.13 15.40
CA GLU A 684 -17.75 -19.07 16.41
C GLU A 684 -16.54 -18.17 16.12
N ILE A 685 -16.80 -16.86 16.00
CA ILE A 685 -15.80 -15.84 15.76
C ILE A 685 -15.72 -14.94 16.99
N THR A 686 -14.58 -15.02 17.67
CA THR A 686 -14.32 -14.24 18.89
C THR A 686 -13.47 -13.03 18.61
N ASN A 687 -13.97 -11.86 18.98
CA ASN A 687 -13.19 -10.62 18.97
C ASN A 687 -13.51 -9.85 20.27
N PRO A 688 -12.55 -9.68 21.20
CA PRO A 688 -12.79 -9.08 22.51
C PRO A 688 -13.19 -7.60 22.45
N LEU A 689 -13.05 -6.95 21.29
CA LEU A 689 -13.47 -5.57 21.07
C LEU A 689 -14.97 -5.44 20.85
N LEU A 690 -15.68 -6.51 20.48
CA LEU A 690 -17.10 -6.49 20.14
C LEU A 690 -17.97 -6.41 21.41
N SER A 691 -18.82 -5.40 21.48
CA SER A 691 -19.85 -5.25 22.50
C SER A 691 -21.21 -4.95 21.87
N ALA A 692 -22.29 -5.13 22.60
CA ALA A 692 -23.64 -4.88 22.10
C ALA A 692 -23.87 -3.42 21.70
N SER A 693 -23.18 -2.49 22.35
CA SER A 693 -23.24 -1.04 22.09
C SER A 693 -22.42 -0.60 20.88
N SER A 694 -21.47 -1.40 20.44
CA SER A 694 -20.50 -1.03 19.42
C SER A 694 -20.50 -1.94 18.18
N LEU A 695 -21.34 -2.98 18.15
CA LEU A 695 -21.45 -3.87 17.01
C LEU A 695 -22.00 -3.14 15.79
N LYS A 696 -21.22 -3.10 14.71
CA LYS A 696 -21.62 -2.46 13.46
C LYS A 696 -22.76 -3.19 12.74
N SER A 697 -23.62 -2.43 12.11
CA SER A 697 -24.60 -2.97 11.15
C SER A 697 -23.85 -3.65 9.98
N GLY A 698 -24.34 -4.83 9.57
CA GLY A 698 -23.74 -5.61 8.47
C GLY A 698 -22.53 -6.45 8.86
N TYR A 699 -22.04 -6.41 10.11
CA TYR A 699 -20.88 -7.22 10.52
C TYR A 699 -21.14 -8.73 10.36
N LEU A 700 -22.32 -9.21 10.77
CA LEU A 700 -22.71 -10.61 10.62
C LEU A 700 -22.87 -11.00 9.13
N ASP A 701 -23.48 -10.13 8.33
CA ASP A 701 -23.65 -10.38 6.88
C ASP A 701 -22.29 -10.49 6.17
N TRP A 702 -21.36 -9.63 6.55
CA TRP A 702 -19.99 -9.65 6.05
C TRP A 702 -19.25 -10.97 6.38
N LEU A 703 -19.38 -11.45 7.61
CA LEU A 703 -18.86 -12.77 8.00
C LEU A 703 -19.59 -13.91 7.27
N ALA A 704 -20.91 -13.81 7.15
CA ALA A 704 -21.72 -14.84 6.48
C ALA A 704 -21.30 -15.01 5.01
N ALA A 705 -21.08 -13.91 4.28
CA ALA A 705 -20.61 -13.94 2.92
C ALA A 705 -19.24 -14.63 2.77
N HIS A 706 -18.37 -14.48 3.77
CA HIS A 706 -17.07 -15.19 3.79
C HIS A 706 -17.26 -16.70 3.97
N PHE A 707 -18.07 -17.12 4.96
CA PHE A 707 -18.27 -18.54 5.29
C PHE A 707 -19.20 -19.27 4.30
N ALA A 708 -19.95 -18.55 3.47
CA ALA A 708 -20.73 -19.12 2.37
C ALA A 708 -19.84 -19.67 1.24
N ARG A 709 -18.56 -19.26 1.15
CA ARG A 709 -17.61 -19.73 0.14
C ARG A 709 -17.07 -21.11 0.49
N GLY A 710 -17.88 -22.14 0.25
CA GLY A 710 -17.63 -23.53 0.65
C GLY A 710 -16.78 -24.36 -0.32
N ILE A 711 -16.34 -23.81 -1.46
CA ILE A 711 -15.52 -24.55 -2.44
C ILE A 711 -14.15 -23.89 -2.56
N GLU A 712 -13.10 -24.66 -2.26
CA GLU A 712 -11.72 -24.26 -2.41
C GLU A 712 -11.07 -24.93 -3.65
N TRP A 713 -10.34 -24.14 -4.42
CA TRP A 713 -9.59 -24.61 -5.57
C TRP A 713 -8.12 -24.23 -5.43
N ASN A 714 -7.24 -25.22 -5.63
CA ASN A 714 -5.80 -24.99 -5.78
C ASN A 714 -5.45 -25.05 -7.27
N ALA A 715 -4.95 -23.95 -7.80
CA ALA A 715 -4.58 -23.79 -9.21
C ALA A 715 -3.14 -23.29 -9.33
N GLU A 716 -2.32 -23.95 -10.16
CA GLU A 716 -0.97 -23.52 -10.50
C GLU A 716 -0.99 -22.84 -11.87
N THR A 717 -0.44 -21.63 -11.96
CA THR A 717 -0.39 -20.81 -13.19
C THR A 717 1.03 -20.38 -13.53
N LEU A 718 1.22 -19.72 -14.68
CA LEU A 718 2.50 -19.10 -15.07
C LEU A 718 2.91 -17.90 -14.19
N GLY A 719 2.01 -17.45 -13.32
CA GLY A 719 2.22 -16.36 -12.40
C GLY A 719 1.56 -15.06 -12.84
N TYR A 720 0.97 -14.41 -11.85
CA TYR A 720 0.33 -13.10 -11.92
C TYR A 720 0.83 -12.30 -10.70
N PRO A 721 2.10 -11.88 -10.67
CA PRO A 721 2.70 -11.28 -9.48
C PRO A 721 1.95 -10.03 -9.00
N GLU A 722 1.18 -9.40 -9.88
CA GLU A 722 0.31 -8.27 -9.60
C GLU A 722 -0.92 -8.62 -8.76
N LEU A 723 -1.36 -9.90 -8.76
CA LEU A 723 -2.49 -10.35 -7.95
C LEU A 723 -2.07 -10.60 -6.49
N GLN A 724 -2.96 -10.28 -5.56
CA GLN A 724 -2.73 -10.39 -4.12
C GLN A 724 -3.78 -11.24 -3.43
N PRO A 725 -3.46 -11.86 -2.29
CA PRO A 725 -4.48 -12.41 -1.41
C PRO A 725 -5.55 -11.37 -1.10
N GLY A 726 -6.81 -11.79 -1.10
CA GLY A 726 -7.98 -10.94 -0.91
C GLY A 726 -8.54 -10.34 -2.20
N ASP A 727 -7.85 -10.40 -3.34
CA ASP A 727 -8.41 -9.95 -4.63
C ASP A 727 -9.53 -10.88 -5.08
N LEU A 728 -10.48 -10.30 -5.82
CA LEU A 728 -11.58 -11.03 -6.46
C LEU A 728 -11.24 -11.21 -7.95
N ILE A 729 -11.32 -12.44 -8.44
CA ILE A 729 -11.07 -12.80 -9.83
C ILE A 729 -12.17 -13.71 -10.38
N GLY A 730 -12.33 -13.70 -11.69
CA GLY A 730 -13.17 -14.68 -12.38
C GLY A 730 -12.52 -16.07 -12.37
N TYR A 731 -13.26 -17.10 -11.99
CA TYR A 731 -12.82 -18.50 -12.08
C TYR A 731 -14.00 -19.43 -12.37
N LYS A 732 -13.95 -20.11 -13.49
CA LYS A 732 -15.02 -21.01 -13.95
C LYS A 732 -16.41 -20.36 -13.98
N GLY A 733 -16.49 -19.13 -14.51
CA GLY A 733 -17.72 -18.37 -14.65
C GLY A 733 -18.33 -17.88 -13.33
N MET A 734 -17.55 -17.81 -12.27
CA MET A 734 -17.96 -17.27 -10.95
C MET A 734 -16.84 -16.45 -10.36
N GLN A 735 -17.17 -15.47 -9.52
CA GLN A 735 -16.19 -14.75 -8.71
C GLN A 735 -15.58 -15.66 -7.65
N ALA A 736 -14.27 -15.59 -7.50
CA ALA A 736 -13.51 -16.29 -6.48
C ALA A 736 -12.58 -15.33 -5.74
N SER A 737 -12.45 -15.48 -4.42
CA SER A 737 -11.46 -14.75 -3.62
C SER A 737 -10.14 -15.52 -3.61
N ILE A 738 -9.04 -14.80 -3.78
CA ILE A 738 -7.69 -15.32 -3.58
C ILE A 738 -7.41 -15.34 -2.07
N PHE A 739 -7.09 -16.51 -1.51
CA PHE A 739 -6.66 -16.68 -0.12
C PHE A 739 -5.14 -16.74 -0.01
N ASP A 740 -4.52 -17.54 -0.88
CA ASP A 740 -3.07 -17.62 -0.97
C ASP A 740 -2.64 -17.36 -2.40
N ALA A 741 -1.51 -16.65 -2.55
CA ALA A 741 -0.84 -16.40 -3.80
C ALA A 741 0.66 -16.67 -3.61
N ASN A 742 1.11 -17.89 -3.95
CA ASN A 742 2.46 -18.34 -3.70
C ASN A 742 3.27 -18.35 -4.99
N ILE A 743 4.24 -17.45 -5.08
CA ILE A 743 5.16 -17.33 -6.22
C ILE A 743 6.36 -18.23 -5.98
N THR A 744 6.75 -18.97 -7.02
CA THR A 744 8.04 -19.65 -7.09
C THR A 744 8.75 -19.26 -8.39
N TYR A 745 10.06 -19.00 -8.29
CA TYR A 745 10.89 -18.71 -9.44
C TYR A 745 12.14 -19.59 -9.39
N LYS A 746 12.31 -20.35 -10.46
CA LYS A 746 13.52 -21.13 -10.74
C LYS A 746 13.67 -21.23 -12.24
N TYR A 747 14.37 -20.26 -12.84
CA TYR A 747 14.44 -20.05 -14.29
C TYR A 747 13.09 -19.79 -14.98
N SER A 748 11.99 -19.91 -14.27
CA SER A 748 10.64 -19.60 -14.73
C SER A 748 9.73 -19.27 -13.55
N LEU A 749 8.83 -18.32 -13.78
CA LEU A 749 7.81 -17.93 -12.83
C LEU A 749 6.71 -18.98 -12.82
N LYS A 750 6.25 -19.33 -11.62
CA LYS A 750 5.04 -20.10 -11.36
C LYS A 750 4.34 -19.52 -10.15
N GLU A 751 3.04 -19.55 -10.15
CA GLU A 751 2.25 -19.13 -9.01
C GLU A 751 1.15 -20.13 -8.71
N GLN A 752 0.99 -20.42 -7.44
CA GLN A 752 -0.06 -21.28 -6.93
C GLN A 752 -1.07 -20.44 -6.16
N PHE A 753 -2.32 -20.46 -6.62
CA PHE A 753 -3.44 -19.81 -5.96
C PHE A 753 -4.28 -20.80 -5.17
N THR A 754 -4.70 -20.37 -3.98
CA THR A 754 -5.82 -20.94 -3.26
C THR A 754 -7.01 -20.02 -3.42
N LEU A 755 -8.03 -20.47 -4.16
CA LEU A 755 -9.22 -19.73 -4.54
C LEU A 755 -10.43 -20.26 -3.81
N ARG A 756 -11.27 -19.39 -3.21
CA ARG A 756 -12.54 -19.81 -2.61
C ARG A 756 -13.72 -19.12 -3.27
N LYS A 757 -14.74 -19.88 -3.58
CA LYS A 757 -15.96 -19.41 -4.19
C LYS A 757 -17.20 -20.00 -3.52
N GLU A 758 -18.35 -19.36 -3.76
CA GLU A 758 -19.66 -19.86 -3.33
C GLU A 758 -20.02 -21.19 -4.00
N GLU A 759 -20.79 -22.00 -3.31
CA GLU A 759 -21.37 -23.19 -3.92
C GLU A 759 -22.44 -22.76 -4.93
N THR A 760 -22.38 -23.27 -6.15
CA THR A 760 -23.50 -23.18 -7.08
C THR A 760 -24.62 -24.08 -6.55
N VAL A 761 -25.75 -23.49 -6.19
CA VAL A 761 -26.95 -24.24 -5.73
C VAL A 761 -27.58 -25.01 -6.88
#